data_c7c0e3bddd1c3508714474cea1a81de2
#
_entry.id   c7c0e3bddd1c3508714474cea1a81de2
#
_cell.length_a   1.000
_cell.length_b   1.000
_cell.length_c   1.000
_cell.angle_alpha   90.00
_cell.angle_beta   90.00
_cell.angle_gamma   90.00
#
_symmetry.space_group_name_H-M   'P 1'
#
loop_
_entity.id
_entity.type
_entity.pdbx_description
1 polymer ?
#
loop_
_entity_poly.entity_id
_entity_poly.type
_entity_poly.pdbx_seq_one_letter_code
_entity_poly.pdbx_strand_id
1 'polypeptide(L)'
;MPSFLKKMIMNCDEEVDKSKIPLTLTAEEANSTVKLTKQGSPTVEGVQYRIGTSGGWSPYTIDTVITLANIGDCVQFQNTLETLGKGFNDYANFVMTGKIAASGNCMAMLNFSKSVSAFAFYKLFNGSHALVSAPLLPATILAPNCYNSMFFYCSSLTSAPELPATSLAYSCYDSMFYYCTSLTSAPELHATSLAERCYYNMFFGCTSLVNAPTLPATSLASECYYEMFYGCSSLTSAPELPATSLAGWCYYSMFSGCTSLISSPELPATSLAYCCYYNMFFGCRSLTSAPELPAMTLATNCYNSMFFGCRSLTSAPELPAMTLALGCYDSMFEKCSSLKNAPELPATSLAEKCYFRMFNKCTSLVNAPELPATTLYSSCYDSMFYGCTSLVNAPALPATTLMDYCYASMFEKCSSLTNAPELPATTLADYCYISMFSECTSLTSVPTILPATTLTDYCYASMFNNCTSLTNAPELPATTLADYCYSTMFNNCTSLTSAPELPATTLSTYCYSNMFKHCTSLINAPELPAINLAPYCYALMFKECTSLTSVPTILPATTLANYCYGSMFRDCTSLVNAPELPAINLSTGCYYYMFSGCSSLTSVPTILPATTLVNGCYNSMFGGCSLLETAPEIKATTLKIQSCSYMFSRCAKLNSIKVNFSAWLDNSTNNWVAGVSSTGVFNAPSDLPNIFSDSNIPTGWIITNN
;
A
#
# COMPACT_ATOMS: atom_id res chain seq x y z
N MET A 1 41.60 30.99 -65.55
CA MET A 1 40.55 30.00 -65.52
C MET A 1 40.19 29.59 -64.10
N PRO A 2 39.47 30.38 -63.36
CA PRO A 2 38.67 29.83 -62.25
C PRO A 2 37.24 30.39 -62.10
N SER A 3 36.71 31.14 -63.11
CA SER A 3 35.37 31.71 -62.98
C SER A 3 34.26 30.92 -63.69
N PHE A 4 34.62 29.96 -64.54
CA PHE A 4 33.64 29.17 -65.32
C PHE A 4 33.15 27.89 -64.55
N LEU A 5 34.00 27.30 -63.69
CA LEU A 5 33.60 26.16 -62.86
C LEU A 5 32.71 26.55 -61.65
N LYS A 6 32.78 27.78 -61.16
CA LYS A 6 31.93 28.27 -60.08
C LYS A 6 30.47 28.57 -60.52
N LYS A 7 30.25 28.80 -61.82
CA LYS A 7 28.91 29.06 -62.40
C LYS A 7 28.16 27.77 -62.81
N MET A 8 28.88 26.63 -62.91
CA MET A 8 28.25 25.34 -63.25
C MET A 8 27.83 24.54 -61.97
N ILE A 9 28.29 24.96 -60.80
CA ILE A 9 27.91 24.35 -59.49
C ILE A 9 26.72 25.08 -58.85
N MET A 10 26.28 26.23 -59.39
CA MET A 10 25.19 27.06 -58.86
C MET A 10 23.81 26.89 -59.52
N ASN A 11 23.57 25.87 -60.32
CA ASN A 11 22.27 25.65 -60.97
C ASN A 11 21.79 24.18 -60.89
N CYS A 12 21.86 23.55 -59.74
CA CYS A 12 21.20 22.26 -59.49
C CYS A 12 20.80 22.12 -58.03
N ASP A 13 20.16 23.15 -57.45
CA ASP A 13 19.29 23.03 -56.32
C ASP A 13 17.94 23.64 -56.71
N GLU A 14 17.18 23.01 -57.61
CA GLU A 14 15.73 23.05 -57.50
C GLU A 14 15.43 22.34 -56.19
N GLU A 15 15.10 23.10 -55.14
CA GLU A 15 14.59 22.59 -53.89
C GLU A 15 13.35 21.78 -54.23
N VAL A 16 13.50 20.44 -54.27
CA VAL A 16 12.38 19.52 -54.55
C VAL A 16 11.33 19.81 -53.54
N ASP A 17 10.18 20.32 -53.97
CA ASP A 17 9.03 20.63 -53.09
C ASP A 17 8.59 19.35 -52.39
N LYS A 18 9.11 19.12 -51.21
CA LYS A 18 8.87 17.91 -50.41
C LYS A 18 7.38 17.73 -50.09
N SER A 19 6.58 18.81 -50.15
CA SER A 19 5.14 18.71 -49.93
C SER A 19 4.39 17.93 -51.01
N LYS A 20 5.00 17.74 -52.21
CA LYS A 20 4.40 17.00 -53.34
C LYS A 20 4.96 15.58 -53.46
N ILE A 21 5.91 15.19 -52.64
CA ILE A 21 6.43 13.82 -52.67
C ILE A 21 5.43 12.90 -51.97
N PRO A 22 4.91 11.83 -52.61
CA PRO A 22 4.01 10.87 -51.99
C PRO A 22 4.64 10.19 -50.77
N LEU A 23 3.80 9.59 -49.91
CA LEU A 23 4.29 8.74 -48.80
C LEU A 23 5.22 7.67 -49.37
N THR A 24 6.48 7.67 -48.96
CA THR A 24 7.54 6.79 -49.46
C THR A 24 8.08 5.92 -48.35
N LEU A 25 8.09 4.61 -48.52
CA LEU A 25 8.62 3.62 -47.57
C LEU A 25 9.83 2.96 -48.20
N THR A 26 11.03 3.17 -47.68
CA THR A 26 12.33 2.76 -48.19
C THR A 26 12.96 1.70 -47.31
N ALA A 27 13.45 0.61 -47.86
CA ALA A 27 14.16 -0.43 -47.13
C ALA A 27 15.55 0.04 -46.67
N GLU A 28 15.83 -0.07 -45.41
CA GLU A 28 17.17 0.05 -44.81
C GLU A 28 17.79 -1.33 -44.48
N GLU A 29 17.04 -2.39 -44.73
CA GLU A 29 17.47 -3.79 -44.63
C GLU A 29 16.94 -4.57 -45.80
N ALA A 30 17.77 -5.46 -46.37
CA ALA A 30 17.37 -6.28 -47.51
C ALA A 30 16.21 -7.24 -47.15
N ASN A 31 15.35 -7.53 -48.12
CA ASN A 31 14.14 -8.35 -48.01
C ASN A 31 13.12 -7.80 -46.98
N SER A 32 13.12 -6.50 -46.72
CA SER A 32 12.10 -5.81 -45.95
C SER A 32 10.74 -5.93 -46.67
N THR A 33 9.65 -6.00 -45.90
CA THR A 33 8.30 -6.07 -46.47
C THR A 33 7.40 -4.96 -45.99
N VAL A 34 6.48 -4.54 -46.86
CA VAL A 34 5.43 -3.55 -46.56
C VAL A 34 4.08 -4.11 -46.95
N LYS A 35 3.10 -4.01 -46.07
CA LYS A 35 1.72 -4.39 -46.28
C LYS A 35 0.79 -3.38 -45.64
N LEU A 36 -0.21 -2.89 -46.36
CA LEU A 36 -1.32 -2.11 -45.80
C LEU A 36 -2.48 -3.05 -45.51
N THR A 37 -2.89 -3.09 -44.24
CA THR A 37 -4.01 -3.89 -43.74
C THR A 37 -5.18 -2.98 -43.39
N LYS A 38 -6.34 -3.55 -43.12
CA LYS A 38 -7.50 -2.81 -42.61
C LYS A 38 -8.19 -3.52 -41.45
N GLN A 39 -8.76 -2.72 -40.58
CA GLN A 39 -9.71 -3.15 -39.54
C GLN A 39 -11.08 -2.54 -39.86
N GLY A 40 -12.14 -3.35 -39.85
CA GLY A 40 -13.47 -2.89 -40.23
C GLY A 40 -13.62 -2.68 -41.74
N SER A 41 -14.29 -1.61 -42.13
CA SER A 41 -14.56 -1.25 -43.55
C SER A 41 -14.05 0.16 -43.87
N PRO A 42 -12.75 0.49 -43.64
CA PRO A 42 -12.21 1.81 -44.00
C PRO A 42 -12.22 1.99 -45.53
N THR A 43 -12.26 3.27 -45.94
CA THR A 43 -12.28 3.61 -47.39
C THR A 43 -10.86 3.54 -47.92
N VAL A 44 -10.45 2.36 -48.40
CA VAL A 44 -9.12 2.09 -48.99
C VAL A 44 -9.15 1.84 -50.49
N GLU A 45 -10.32 1.92 -51.12
CA GLU A 45 -10.54 1.65 -52.54
C GLU A 45 -9.76 2.59 -53.47
N GLY A 46 -9.44 3.82 -53.01
CA GLY A 46 -8.65 4.79 -53.75
C GLY A 46 -7.15 4.68 -53.59
N VAL A 47 -6.64 3.73 -52.78
CA VAL A 47 -5.21 3.60 -52.50
C VAL A 47 -4.48 3.06 -53.69
N GLN A 48 -3.42 3.75 -54.13
CA GLN A 48 -2.54 3.39 -55.21
C GLN A 48 -1.10 3.27 -54.70
N TYR A 49 -0.31 2.46 -55.39
CA TYR A 49 1.12 2.30 -55.10
C TYR A 49 1.94 2.27 -56.39
N ARG A 50 3.25 2.52 -56.23
CA ARG A 50 4.26 2.25 -57.28
C ARG A 50 5.56 1.81 -56.61
N ILE A 51 6.30 0.93 -57.29
CA ILE A 51 7.66 0.53 -56.87
C ILE A 51 8.66 1.57 -57.38
N GLY A 52 9.57 2.00 -56.51
CA GLY A 52 10.50 3.10 -56.82
C GLY A 52 9.82 4.47 -56.81
N THR A 53 10.50 5.48 -57.40
CA THR A 53 10.09 6.89 -57.41
C THR A 53 9.55 7.35 -58.76
N SER A 54 9.53 6.48 -59.76
CA SER A 54 9.10 6.77 -61.12
C SER A 54 8.17 5.64 -61.63
N GLY A 55 7.45 5.92 -62.72
CA GLY A 55 6.50 4.98 -63.29
C GLY A 55 5.03 5.26 -62.96
N GLY A 56 4.13 4.46 -63.51
CA GLY A 56 2.69 4.60 -63.32
C GLY A 56 2.20 4.10 -61.98
N TRP A 57 1.09 4.65 -61.50
CA TRP A 57 0.39 4.20 -60.30
C TRP A 57 -0.49 3.00 -60.60
N SER A 58 -0.47 1.99 -59.72
CA SER A 58 -1.32 0.82 -59.76
C SER A 58 -2.27 0.82 -58.57
N PRO A 59 -3.54 0.39 -58.70
CA PRO A 59 -4.43 0.17 -57.56
C PRO A 59 -3.80 -0.81 -56.54
N TYR A 60 -3.88 -0.48 -55.24
CA TYR A 60 -3.39 -1.38 -54.21
C TYR A 60 -4.52 -2.31 -53.74
N THR A 61 -4.25 -3.61 -53.72
CA THR A 61 -5.14 -4.60 -53.13
C THR A 61 -4.74 -4.79 -51.67
N ILE A 62 -5.67 -4.59 -50.73
CA ILE A 62 -5.46 -4.75 -49.31
C ILE A 62 -4.83 -6.11 -48.99
N ASP A 63 -3.96 -6.14 -47.98
CA ASP A 63 -3.17 -7.31 -47.56
C ASP A 63 -2.12 -7.82 -48.57
N THR A 64 -1.93 -7.15 -49.71
CA THR A 64 -0.83 -7.44 -50.62
C THR A 64 0.51 -7.14 -49.95
N VAL A 65 1.40 -8.12 -49.88
CA VAL A 65 2.77 -7.96 -49.37
C VAL A 65 3.67 -7.47 -50.47
N ILE A 66 4.32 -6.32 -50.28
CA ILE A 66 5.35 -5.78 -51.16
C ILE A 66 6.70 -6.10 -50.53
N THR A 67 7.57 -6.84 -51.27
CA THR A 67 8.94 -7.15 -50.83
C THR A 67 9.90 -6.15 -51.46
N LEU A 68 10.71 -5.50 -50.63
CA LEU A 68 11.82 -4.62 -51.01
C LEU A 68 13.11 -5.44 -50.86
N ALA A 69 13.59 -5.96 -51.99
CA ALA A 69 14.65 -6.97 -52.02
C ALA A 69 16.01 -6.43 -51.57
N ASN A 70 16.32 -5.17 -51.90
CA ASN A 70 17.61 -4.55 -51.62
C ASN A 70 17.47 -3.34 -50.73
N ILE A 71 18.56 -2.97 -50.01
CA ILE A 71 18.66 -1.70 -49.33
C ILE A 71 18.52 -0.57 -50.35
N GLY A 72 17.68 0.43 -50.05
CA GLY A 72 17.37 1.56 -50.92
C GLY A 72 16.17 1.30 -51.87
N ASP A 73 15.68 0.07 -51.99
CA ASP A 73 14.42 -0.18 -52.72
C ASP A 73 13.28 0.54 -51.93
N CYS A 74 12.35 1.15 -52.67
CA CYS A 74 11.23 1.86 -52.05
C CYS A 74 9.90 1.58 -52.72
N VAL A 75 8.84 1.80 -51.98
CA VAL A 75 7.46 1.83 -52.49
C VAL A 75 6.81 3.14 -52.10
N GLN A 76 6.10 3.75 -53.03
CA GLN A 76 5.33 4.97 -52.78
C GLN A 76 3.83 4.65 -52.75
N PHE A 77 3.12 5.38 -51.84
CA PHE A 77 1.68 5.27 -51.69
C PHE A 77 1.01 6.64 -51.84
N GLN A 78 -0.15 6.66 -52.45
CA GLN A 78 -1.11 7.78 -52.45
C GLN A 78 -2.54 7.26 -52.43
N ASN A 79 -3.49 8.14 -52.19
CA ASN A 79 -4.92 7.84 -52.27
C ASN A 79 -5.60 8.84 -53.19
N THR A 80 -6.60 8.41 -53.93
CA THR A 80 -7.46 9.26 -54.77
C THR A 80 -8.64 9.83 -53.97
N LEU A 81 -8.87 9.37 -52.74
CA LEU A 81 -9.91 9.80 -51.84
C LEU A 81 -9.31 10.59 -50.66
N GLU A 82 -10.10 11.46 -50.03
CA GLU A 82 -9.70 12.28 -48.89
C GLU A 82 -9.97 11.62 -47.53
N THR A 83 -10.21 10.29 -47.53
CA THR A 83 -10.51 9.53 -46.30
C THR A 83 -9.74 8.21 -46.27
N LEU A 84 -9.26 7.80 -45.10
CA LEU A 84 -8.55 6.54 -44.87
C LEU A 84 -9.10 5.75 -43.70
N GLY A 85 -9.60 6.40 -42.64
CA GLY A 85 -10.22 5.81 -41.46
C GLY A 85 -11.42 6.63 -41.01
N LYS A 86 -12.35 6.01 -40.25
CA LYS A 86 -13.59 6.66 -39.77
C LYS A 86 -13.89 6.46 -38.29
N GLY A 87 -13.14 5.61 -37.58
CA GLY A 87 -13.40 5.32 -36.17
C GLY A 87 -12.46 4.32 -35.55
N PHE A 88 -12.64 4.04 -34.27
CA PHE A 88 -11.80 3.12 -33.50
C PHE A 88 -11.76 1.68 -34.06
N ASN A 89 -12.81 1.24 -34.73
CA ASN A 89 -12.92 -0.07 -35.36
C ASN A 89 -12.91 -0.02 -36.89
N ASP A 90 -12.52 1.13 -37.46
CA ASP A 90 -12.55 1.36 -38.90
C ASP A 90 -11.34 2.20 -39.33
N TYR A 91 -10.18 1.53 -39.56
CA TYR A 91 -8.91 2.18 -39.86
C TYR A 91 -8.02 1.31 -40.75
N ALA A 92 -7.04 1.92 -41.42
CA ALA A 92 -5.97 1.24 -42.14
C ALA A 92 -4.65 1.30 -41.34
N ASN A 93 -3.82 0.26 -41.45
CA ASN A 93 -2.54 0.15 -40.75
C ASN A 93 -1.47 -0.46 -41.66
N PHE A 94 -0.27 0.14 -41.71
CA PHE A 94 0.90 -0.46 -42.33
C PHE A 94 1.53 -1.48 -41.37
N VAL A 95 1.70 -2.71 -41.86
CA VAL A 95 2.47 -3.78 -41.22
C VAL A 95 3.76 -3.98 -42.00
N MET A 96 4.88 -3.86 -41.30
CA MET A 96 6.21 -3.87 -41.92
C MET A 96 7.15 -4.84 -41.21
N THR A 97 8.11 -5.41 -41.96
CA THR A 97 9.20 -6.25 -41.45
C THR A 97 10.56 -5.74 -41.94
N GLY A 98 11.65 -6.14 -41.27
CA GLY A 98 13.00 -5.65 -41.53
C GLY A 98 13.21 -4.25 -40.95
N LYS A 99 13.82 -3.33 -41.72
CA LYS A 99 13.99 -1.89 -41.35
C LYS A 99 13.47 -1.02 -42.50
N ILE A 100 12.55 -0.12 -42.18
CA ILE A 100 11.88 0.75 -43.16
C ILE A 100 12.00 2.22 -42.71
N ALA A 101 12.53 3.08 -43.55
CA ALA A 101 12.47 4.52 -43.41
C ALA A 101 11.23 5.07 -44.11
N ALA A 102 10.37 5.80 -43.41
CA ALA A 102 9.28 6.54 -44.05
C ALA A 102 9.72 7.98 -44.34
N SER A 103 9.30 8.49 -45.48
CA SER A 103 9.55 9.87 -45.92
C SER A 103 8.41 10.36 -46.84
N GLY A 104 8.54 11.57 -47.39
CA GLY A 104 7.47 12.18 -48.18
C GLY A 104 6.30 12.67 -47.32
N ASN A 105 5.24 13.07 -47.98
CA ASN A 105 4.07 13.70 -47.34
C ASN A 105 2.97 12.67 -47.07
N CYS A 106 2.65 12.47 -45.78
CA CYS A 106 1.57 11.57 -45.37
C CYS A 106 0.19 11.98 -45.91
N MET A 107 -0.02 13.28 -46.19
CA MET A 107 -1.27 13.77 -46.81
C MET A 107 -1.52 13.22 -48.24
N ALA A 108 -0.53 12.62 -48.88
CA ALA A 108 -0.74 11.83 -50.10
C ALA A 108 -1.78 10.74 -49.90
N MET A 109 -1.86 10.15 -48.70
CA MET A 109 -2.88 9.16 -48.33
C MET A 109 -4.29 9.74 -48.17
N LEU A 110 -4.45 11.07 -48.29
CA LEU A 110 -5.71 11.80 -48.29
C LEU A 110 -5.84 12.69 -49.53
N ASN A 111 -5.33 12.25 -50.66
CA ASN A 111 -5.33 13.00 -51.92
C ASN A 111 -4.74 14.42 -51.79
N PHE A 112 -3.68 14.57 -50.98
CA PHE A 112 -3.05 15.87 -50.64
C PHE A 112 -4.06 16.91 -50.13
N SER A 113 -5.12 16.48 -49.45
CA SER A 113 -6.08 17.40 -48.80
C SER A 113 -5.37 18.42 -47.92
N LYS A 114 -5.94 19.61 -47.76
CA LYS A 114 -5.42 20.68 -46.90
C LYS A 114 -5.81 20.50 -45.42
N SER A 115 -6.78 19.62 -45.17
CA SER A 115 -7.29 19.33 -43.82
C SER A 115 -7.31 17.82 -43.57
N VAL A 116 -7.18 17.45 -42.30
CA VAL A 116 -7.25 16.07 -41.84
C VAL A 116 -8.65 15.82 -41.27
N SER A 117 -9.35 14.79 -41.76
CA SER A 117 -10.64 14.37 -41.20
C SER A 117 -10.48 13.58 -39.91
N ALA A 118 -11.55 13.45 -39.12
CA ALA A 118 -11.53 12.64 -37.90
C ALA A 118 -11.09 11.20 -38.19
N PHE A 119 -10.22 10.65 -37.33
CA PHE A 119 -9.63 9.30 -37.47
C PHE A 119 -8.81 9.04 -38.74
N ALA A 120 -8.47 10.05 -39.53
CA ALA A 120 -7.84 9.84 -40.85
C ALA A 120 -6.56 8.98 -40.80
N PHE A 121 -5.69 9.22 -39.85
CA PHE A 121 -4.44 8.47 -39.64
C PHE A 121 -4.41 7.71 -38.32
N TYR A 122 -5.59 7.44 -37.75
CA TYR A 122 -5.72 6.63 -36.56
C TYR A 122 -5.00 5.28 -36.75
N LYS A 123 -3.99 5.03 -35.91
CA LYS A 123 -3.19 3.78 -35.92
C LYS A 123 -2.47 3.47 -37.25
N LEU A 124 -2.21 4.43 -38.14
CA LEU A 124 -1.67 4.16 -39.44
C LEU A 124 -0.36 3.34 -39.47
N PHE A 125 0.54 3.55 -38.51
CA PHE A 125 1.79 2.81 -38.33
C PHE A 125 1.84 2.02 -37.00
N ASN A 126 0.70 1.80 -36.36
CA ASN A 126 0.63 1.12 -35.06
C ASN A 126 1.30 -0.26 -35.10
N GLY A 127 2.21 -0.51 -34.14
CA GLY A 127 2.93 -1.79 -34.01
C GLY A 127 4.00 -2.03 -35.08
N SER A 128 4.34 -1.02 -35.86
CA SER A 128 5.38 -1.14 -36.89
C SER A 128 6.79 -1.03 -36.31
N HIS A 129 7.25 -2.12 -35.68
CA HIS A 129 8.60 -2.18 -35.06
C HIS A 129 9.73 -1.99 -36.09
N ALA A 130 9.46 -2.20 -37.37
CA ALA A 130 10.40 -2.00 -38.46
C ALA A 130 10.60 -0.52 -38.83
N LEU A 131 9.71 0.39 -38.42
CA LEU A 131 9.73 1.80 -38.79
C LEU A 131 10.82 2.55 -38.04
N VAL A 132 11.82 3.12 -38.76
CA VAL A 132 12.96 3.83 -38.19
C VAL A 132 12.88 5.37 -38.31
N SER A 133 12.12 5.89 -39.27
CA SER A 133 11.85 7.33 -39.46
C SER A 133 10.38 7.57 -39.84
N ALA A 134 9.86 8.75 -39.54
CA ALA A 134 8.48 9.15 -39.81
C ALA A 134 8.35 10.02 -41.10
N PRO A 135 7.20 9.98 -41.81
CA PRO A 135 6.93 10.88 -42.95
C PRO A 135 6.57 12.30 -42.43
N LEU A 136 6.51 13.28 -43.33
CA LEU A 136 6.04 14.63 -43.06
C LEU A 136 4.55 14.63 -42.69
N LEU A 137 4.17 15.39 -41.66
CA LEU A 137 2.79 15.63 -41.18
C LEU A 137 2.47 17.15 -41.25
N PRO A 138 2.25 17.71 -42.44
CA PRO A 138 2.18 19.15 -42.64
C PRO A 138 0.84 19.79 -42.26
N ALA A 139 -0.14 19.03 -41.77
CA ALA A 139 -1.48 19.55 -41.47
C ALA A 139 -1.45 20.51 -40.27
N THR A 140 -2.04 21.71 -40.45
CA THR A 140 -2.18 22.74 -39.43
C THR A 140 -3.59 22.83 -38.83
N ILE A 141 -4.58 22.21 -39.48
CA ILE A 141 -5.97 22.11 -39.01
C ILE A 141 -6.27 20.65 -38.76
N LEU A 142 -6.54 20.32 -37.51
CA LEU A 142 -6.74 18.95 -37.04
C LEU A 142 -8.21 18.68 -36.69
N ALA A 143 -8.63 17.44 -36.88
CA ALA A 143 -9.93 16.91 -36.45
C ALA A 143 -9.76 15.91 -35.29
N PRO A 144 -10.83 15.58 -34.57
CA PRO A 144 -10.75 14.64 -33.45
C PRO A 144 -10.12 13.29 -33.86
N ASN A 145 -9.21 12.78 -33.01
CA ASN A 145 -8.51 11.49 -33.17
C ASN A 145 -7.72 11.33 -34.48
N CYS A 146 -7.40 12.42 -35.21
CA CYS A 146 -6.84 12.31 -36.57
C CYS A 146 -5.45 11.63 -36.61
N TYR A 147 -4.60 11.82 -35.59
CA TYR A 147 -3.30 11.17 -35.44
C TYR A 147 -3.21 10.29 -34.18
N ASN A 148 -4.37 9.96 -33.56
CA ASN A 148 -4.40 9.14 -32.37
C ASN A 148 -3.71 7.79 -32.63
N SER A 149 -2.76 7.43 -31.78
CA SER A 149 -2.00 6.17 -31.83
C SER A 149 -1.24 5.94 -33.14
N MET A 150 -0.93 7.00 -33.92
CA MET A 150 -0.38 6.82 -35.29
C MET A 150 0.93 6.02 -35.30
N PHE A 151 1.83 6.25 -34.34
CA PHE A 151 3.12 5.55 -34.21
C PHE A 151 3.17 4.71 -32.93
N PHE A 152 2.04 4.30 -32.40
CA PHE A 152 1.92 3.49 -31.20
C PHE A 152 2.76 2.20 -31.31
N TYR A 153 3.67 1.93 -30.34
CA TYR A 153 4.64 0.81 -30.36
C TYR A 153 5.60 0.78 -31.57
N CYS A 154 5.92 1.90 -32.21
CA CYS A 154 7.00 1.96 -33.20
C CYS A 154 8.36 1.99 -32.50
N SER A 155 8.78 0.85 -31.93
CA SER A 155 9.94 0.78 -31.02
C SER A 155 11.30 1.12 -31.64
N SER A 156 11.43 1.06 -32.98
CA SER A 156 12.65 1.44 -33.72
C SER A 156 12.64 2.88 -34.22
N LEU A 157 11.55 3.65 -34.02
CA LEU A 157 11.46 5.03 -34.47
C LEU A 157 12.42 5.92 -33.67
N THR A 158 13.41 6.55 -34.35
CA THR A 158 14.47 7.32 -33.70
C THR A 158 14.21 8.82 -33.64
N SER A 159 13.35 9.35 -34.53
CA SER A 159 13.01 10.77 -34.61
C SER A 159 11.53 10.97 -34.94
N ALA A 160 10.88 11.92 -34.27
CA ALA A 160 9.50 12.31 -34.53
C ALA A 160 9.44 13.28 -35.74
N PRO A 161 8.30 13.34 -36.48
CA PRO A 161 8.06 14.34 -37.52
C PRO A 161 7.72 15.70 -36.88
N GLU A 162 7.85 16.80 -37.61
CA GLU A 162 7.35 18.10 -37.22
C GLU A 162 5.81 18.08 -37.07
N LEU A 163 5.27 18.79 -36.06
CA LEU A 163 3.84 18.92 -35.76
C LEU A 163 3.44 20.41 -35.78
N PRO A 164 3.14 20.99 -36.94
CA PRO A 164 3.01 22.44 -37.11
C PRO A 164 1.64 23.02 -36.63
N ALA A 165 0.72 22.20 -36.16
CA ALA A 165 -0.59 22.64 -35.73
C ALA A 165 -0.53 23.48 -34.45
N THR A 166 -1.16 24.67 -34.46
CA THR A 166 -1.27 25.58 -33.32
C THR A 166 -2.64 25.55 -32.67
N SER A 167 -3.64 24.92 -33.30
CA SER A 167 -4.99 24.69 -32.76
C SER A 167 -5.27 23.19 -32.81
N LEU A 168 -5.62 22.62 -31.69
CA LEU A 168 -5.78 21.17 -31.52
C LEU A 168 -7.24 20.79 -31.38
N ALA A 169 -7.53 19.53 -31.75
CA ALA A 169 -8.85 18.91 -31.57
C ALA A 169 -8.80 17.82 -30.48
N TYR A 170 -9.96 17.36 -30.05
CA TYR A 170 -10.11 16.27 -29.08
C TYR A 170 -9.26 15.05 -29.47
N SER A 171 -8.40 14.59 -28.55
CA SER A 171 -7.55 13.41 -28.72
C SER A 171 -6.72 13.36 -30.03
N CYS A 172 -6.40 14.51 -30.63
CA CYS A 172 -5.77 14.52 -31.97
C CYS A 172 -4.38 13.88 -32.02
N TYR A 173 -3.60 13.95 -30.92
CA TYR A 173 -2.28 13.34 -30.76
C TYR A 173 -2.23 12.33 -29.59
N ASP A 174 -3.41 11.85 -29.13
CA ASP A 174 -3.50 10.86 -28.06
C ASP A 174 -2.66 9.62 -28.41
N SER A 175 -1.76 9.24 -27.49
CA SER A 175 -0.89 8.06 -27.60
C SER A 175 -0.03 7.99 -28.88
N MET A 176 0.26 9.15 -29.50
CA MET A 176 0.87 9.18 -30.85
C MET A 176 2.20 8.44 -30.91
N PHE A 177 3.07 8.60 -29.89
CA PHE A 177 4.39 7.95 -29.80
C PHE A 177 4.49 6.99 -28.60
N TYR A 178 3.37 6.43 -28.17
CA TYR A 178 3.29 5.50 -27.03
C TYR A 178 4.25 4.31 -27.23
N TYR A 179 5.19 4.10 -26.28
CA TYR A 179 6.26 3.08 -26.36
C TYR A 179 7.14 3.15 -27.63
N CYS A 180 7.41 4.33 -28.17
CA CYS A 180 8.50 4.54 -29.14
C CYS A 180 9.84 4.55 -28.40
N THR A 181 10.32 3.38 -27.98
CA THR A 181 11.44 3.24 -27.04
C THR A 181 12.78 3.72 -27.56
N SER A 182 12.98 3.83 -28.90
CA SER A 182 14.20 4.37 -29.53
C SER A 182 14.11 5.87 -29.84
N LEU A 183 12.98 6.53 -29.55
CA LEU A 183 12.81 7.96 -29.82
C LEU A 183 13.70 8.79 -28.88
N THR A 184 14.65 9.55 -29.46
CA THR A 184 15.64 10.34 -28.68
C THR A 184 15.26 11.80 -28.50
N SER A 185 14.41 12.34 -29.40
CA SER A 185 13.96 13.73 -29.37
C SER A 185 12.47 13.83 -29.71
N ALA A 186 11.75 14.67 -28.98
CA ALA A 186 10.37 15.03 -29.27
C ALA A 186 10.31 16.14 -30.34
N PRO A 187 9.18 16.26 -31.12
CA PRO A 187 8.94 17.39 -31.99
C PRO A 187 8.59 18.66 -31.17
N GLU A 188 8.81 19.85 -31.71
CA GLU A 188 8.31 21.07 -31.10
C GLU A 188 6.76 21.09 -31.11
N LEU A 189 6.14 21.58 -30.02
CA LEU A 189 4.71 21.68 -29.83
C LEU A 189 4.31 23.15 -29.70
N HIS A 190 3.64 23.68 -30.70
CA HIS A 190 3.39 25.13 -30.85
C HIS A 190 2.03 25.58 -30.32
N ALA A 191 1.16 24.67 -29.88
CA ALA A 191 -0.21 24.99 -29.50
C ALA A 191 -0.27 25.71 -28.14
N THR A 192 -0.91 26.87 -28.11
CA THR A 192 -1.19 27.65 -26.90
C THR A 192 -2.63 27.45 -26.41
N SER A 193 -3.53 26.94 -27.26
CA SER A 193 -4.90 26.54 -26.94
C SER A 193 -5.05 25.04 -27.10
N LEU A 194 -5.38 24.38 -26.01
CA LEU A 194 -5.44 22.92 -25.94
C LEU A 194 -6.89 22.44 -25.93
N ALA A 195 -7.13 21.29 -26.56
CA ALA A 195 -8.37 20.53 -26.44
C ALA A 195 -8.21 19.41 -25.41
N GLU A 196 -9.34 18.88 -24.94
CA GLU A 196 -9.36 17.73 -24.03
C GLU A 196 -8.62 16.55 -24.68
N ARG A 197 -7.73 15.90 -23.88
CA ARG A 197 -6.93 14.72 -24.26
C ARG A 197 -6.00 14.94 -25.47
N CYS A 198 -5.71 16.17 -25.90
CA CYS A 198 -4.99 16.41 -27.16
C CYS A 198 -3.57 15.80 -27.19
N TYR A 199 -2.89 15.72 -26.04
CA TYR A 199 -1.57 15.09 -25.88
C TYR A 199 -1.56 13.96 -24.84
N TYR A 200 -2.73 13.33 -24.62
CA TYR A 200 -2.89 12.22 -23.69
C TYR A 200 -1.90 11.07 -24.03
N ASN A 201 -1.08 10.63 -23.09
CA ASN A 201 -0.09 9.56 -23.25
C ASN A 201 0.90 9.75 -24.42
N MET A 202 1.10 10.96 -24.92
CA MET A 202 1.77 11.17 -26.22
C MET A 202 3.15 10.52 -26.30
N PHE A 203 3.98 10.58 -25.26
CA PHE A 203 5.33 9.98 -25.19
C PHE A 203 5.44 8.92 -24.09
N PHE A 204 4.34 8.31 -23.68
CA PHE A 204 4.33 7.28 -22.65
C PHE A 204 5.33 6.15 -22.99
N GLY A 205 6.28 5.88 -22.08
CA GLY A 205 7.26 4.80 -22.23
C GLY A 205 8.32 5.03 -23.31
N CYS A 206 8.54 6.28 -23.76
CA CYS A 206 9.66 6.63 -24.65
C CYS A 206 10.98 6.66 -23.85
N THR A 207 11.51 5.48 -23.54
CA THR A 207 12.62 5.30 -22.60
C THR A 207 13.95 5.93 -23.03
N SER A 208 14.16 6.20 -24.32
CA SER A 208 15.36 6.88 -24.85
C SER A 208 15.21 8.40 -24.99
N LEU A 209 14.03 8.98 -24.67
CA LEU A 209 13.76 10.40 -24.80
C LEU A 209 14.56 11.19 -23.76
N VAL A 210 15.47 12.06 -24.21
CA VAL A 210 16.39 12.84 -23.33
C VAL A 210 15.83 14.23 -23.01
N ASN A 211 15.21 14.88 -24.01
CA ASN A 211 14.70 16.25 -23.89
C ASN A 211 13.21 16.28 -24.22
N ALA A 212 12.42 16.95 -23.38
CA ALA A 212 11.02 17.24 -23.65
C ALA A 212 10.86 18.44 -24.58
N PRO A 213 9.75 18.56 -25.35
CA PRO A 213 9.43 19.75 -26.14
C PRO A 213 8.98 20.91 -25.25
N THR A 214 8.96 22.11 -25.77
CA THR A 214 8.31 23.26 -25.11
C THR A 214 6.79 23.06 -25.01
N LEU A 215 6.18 23.51 -23.90
CA LEU A 215 4.74 23.43 -23.64
C LEU A 215 4.18 24.83 -23.31
N PRO A 216 3.86 25.65 -24.32
CA PRO A 216 3.62 27.10 -24.14
C PRO A 216 2.23 27.45 -23.61
N ALA A 217 1.32 26.50 -23.42
CA ALA A 217 -0.06 26.76 -23.01
C ALA A 217 -0.14 27.25 -21.56
N THR A 218 -0.86 28.35 -21.33
CA THR A 218 -1.10 28.97 -20.01
C THR A 218 -2.46 28.61 -19.39
N SER A 219 -3.35 28.00 -20.17
CA SER A 219 -4.65 27.46 -19.74
C SER A 219 -4.82 26.05 -20.30
N LEU A 220 -5.16 25.10 -19.44
CA LEU A 220 -5.20 23.69 -19.77
C LEU A 220 -6.62 23.16 -19.85
N ALA A 221 -6.86 22.25 -20.78
CA ALA A 221 -8.06 21.43 -20.88
C ALA A 221 -7.91 20.15 -20.04
N SER A 222 -9.03 19.46 -19.78
CA SER A 222 -9.04 18.19 -19.05
C SER A 222 -8.17 17.16 -19.76
N GLU A 223 -7.35 16.42 -18.98
CA GLU A 223 -6.52 15.30 -19.45
C GLU A 223 -5.52 15.67 -20.59
N CYS A 224 -5.27 16.98 -20.85
CA CYS A 224 -4.50 17.38 -22.04
C CYS A 224 -3.05 16.89 -22.03
N TYR A 225 -2.41 16.77 -20.86
CA TYR A 225 -1.06 16.23 -20.68
C TYR A 225 -1.01 14.98 -19.76
N TYR A 226 -2.14 14.24 -19.68
CA TYR A 226 -2.27 13.03 -18.87
C TYR A 226 -1.20 12.01 -19.28
N GLU A 227 -0.34 11.60 -18.32
CA GLU A 227 0.75 10.63 -18.50
C GLU A 227 1.69 10.91 -19.70
N MET A 228 1.80 12.19 -20.11
CA MET A 228 2.49 12.56 -21.36
C MET A 228 3.92 12.01 -21.46
N PHE A 229 4.69 12.03 -20.36
CA PHE A 229 6.07 11.53 -20.29
C PHE A 229 6.21 10.36 -19.30
N TYR A 230 5.12 9.65 -18.99
CA TYR A 230 5.18 8.52 -18.08
C TYR A 230 6.24 7.49 -18.51
N GLY A 231 7.18 7.15 -17.62
CA GLY A 231 8.21 6.14 -17.89
C GLY A 231 9.30 6.57 -18.89
N CYS A 232 9.43 7.86 -19.24
CA CYS A 232 10.56 8.40 -20.01
C CYS A 232 11.81 8.39 -19.16
N SER A 233 12.42 7.22 -18.97
CA SER A 233 13.48 6.99 -17.98
C SER A 233 14.79 7.72 -18.27
N SER A 234 15.05 8.14 -19.51
CA SER A 234 16.24 8.94 -19.91
C SER A 234 16.01 10.45 -19.85
N LEU A 235 14.80 10.92 -19.56
CA LEU A 235 14.49 12.35 -19.49
C LEU A 235 15.21 12.98 -18.30
N THR A 236 16.10 13.96 -18.55
CA THR A 236 16.95 14.58 -17.53
C THR A 236 16.41 15.91 -17.01
N SER A 237 15.61 16.62 -17.81
CA SER A 237 14.98 17.89 -17.46
C SER A 237 13.54 17.93 -17.92
N ALA A 238 12.65 18.49 -17.09
CA ALA A 238 11.28 18.77 -17.48
C ALA A 238 11.18 20.06 -18.31
N PRO A 239 10.17 20.22 -19.19
CA PRO A 239 9.88 21.47 -19.86
C PRO A 239 9.31 22.50 -18.86
N GLU A 240 9.33 23.78 -19.21
CA GLU A 240 8.58 24.80 -18.47
C GLU A 240 7.06 24.51 -18.55
N LEU A 241 6.35 24.75 -17.45
CA LEU A 241 4.89 24.54 -17.32
C LEU A 241 4.23 25.87 -16.88
N PRO A 242 4.02 26.82 -17.79
CA PRO A 242 3.58 28.16 -17.46
C PRO A 242 2.09 28.27 -17.11
N ALA A 243 1.35 27.19 -17.09
CA ALA A 243 -0.09 27.22 -16.90
C ALA A 243 -0.50 27.63 -15.47
N THR A 244 -1.35 28.64 -15.40
CA THR A 244 -1.97 29.14 -14.16
C THR A 244 -3.44 28.73 -14.02
N SER A 245 -4.09 28.34 -15.13
CA SER A 245 -5.46 27.82 -15.17
C SER A 245 -5.44 26.33 -15.51
N LEU A 246 -5.83 25.52 -14.53
CA LEU A 246 -5.77 24.05 -14.62
C LEU A 246 -7.17 23.45 -14.73
N ALA A 247 -7.29 22.35 -15.46
CA ALA A 247 -8.46 21.47 -15.48
C ALA A 247 -8.18 20.13 -14.82
N GLY A 248 -9.22 19.34 -14.59
CA GLY A 248 -9.06 18.02 -13.95
C GLY A 248 -8.13 17.12 -14.76
N TRP A 249 -7.27 16.36 -14.03
CA TRP A 249 -6.30 15.39 -14.59
C TRP A 249 -5.31 15.96 -15.62
N CYS A 250 -5.15 17.30 -15.75
CA CYS A 250 -4.37 17.91 -16.82
C CYS A 250 -2.88 17.51 -16.80
N TYR A 251 -2.26 17.31 -15.62
CA TYR A 251 -0.89 16.86 -15.44
C TYR A 251 -0.79 15.52 -14.67
N TYR A 252 -1.87 14.71 -14.69
CA TYR A 252 -1.91 13.42 -14.00
C TYR A 252 -0.74 12.53 -14.45
N SER A 253 0.07 12.07 -13.49
CA SER A 253 1.22 11.18 -13.70
C SER A 253 2.20 11.63 -14.81
N MET A 254 2.27 12.94 -15.12
CA MET A 254 2.95 13.45 -16.32
C MET A 254 4.41 12.99 -16.41
N PHE A 255 5.16 12.99 -15.32
CA PHE A 255 6.56 12.57 -15.26
C PHE A 255 6.76 11.32 -14.40
N SER A 256 5.70 10.57 -14.10
CA SER A 256 5.79 9.35 -13.30
C SER A 256 6.79 8.37 -13.93
N GLY A 257 7.75 7.87 -13.14
CA GLY A 257 8.77 6.92 -13.62
C GLY A 257 9.89 7.55 -14.47
N CYS A 258 10.00 8.88 -14.56
CA CYS A 258 11.16 9.55 -15.18
C CYS A 258 12.35 9.48 -14.22
N THR A 259 13.02 8.32 -14.19
CA THR A 259 14.02 7.99 -13.17
C THR A 259 15.29 8.81 -13.25
N SER A 260 15.60 9.42 -14.41
CA SER A 260 16.78 10.30 -14.61
C SER A 260 16.48 11.79 -14.42
N LEU A 261 15.23 12.17 -14.14
CA LEU A 261 14.82 13.56 -13.95
C LEU A 261 15.48 14.14 -12.68
N ILE A 262 16.27 15.22 -12.84
CA ILE A 262 17.08 15.82 -11.75
C ILE A 262 16.36 17.00 -11.10
N SER A 263 15.67 17.82 -11.92
CA SER A 263 14.96 19.03 -11.48
C SER A 263 13.52 19.06 -11.96
N SER A 264 12.64 19.60 -11.13
CA SER A 264 11.25 19.86 -11.47
C SER A 264 11.07 21.20 -12.20
N PRO A 265 9.99 21.39 -13.01
CA PRO A 265 9.61 22.69 -13.53
C PRO A 265 8.92 23.53 -12.43
N GLU A 266 8.80 24.84 -12.63
CA GLU A 266 7.93 25.67 -11.79
C GLU A 266 6.45 25.32 -12.02
N LEU A 267 5.61 25.46 -10.97
CA LEU A 267 4.17 25.18 -10.98
C LEU A 267 3.42 26.40 -10.43
N PRO A 268 3.15 27.42 -11.27
CA PRO A 268 2.70 28.74 -10.82
C PRO A 268 1.21 28.81 -10.45
N ALA A 269 0.43 27.75 -10.60
CA ALA A 269 -1.01 27.76 -10.33
C ALA A 269 -1.31 27.91 -8.83
N THR A 270 -2.15 28.89 -8.47
CA THR A 270 -2.57 29.19 -7.09
C THR A 270 -3.92 28.57 -6.73
N SER A 271 -4.67 28.05 -7.69
CA SER A 271 -5.92 27.32 -7.53
C SER A 271 -5.87 26.02 -8.34
N LEU A 272 -6.17 24.92 -7.69
CA LEU A 272 -6.00 23.59 -8.27
C LEU A 272 -7.33 22.95 -8.64
N ALA A 273 -7.28 22.08 -9.65
CA ALA A 273 -8.40 21.26 -10.09
C ALA A 273 -8.24 19.80 -9.57
N TYR A 274 -9.31 19.02 -9.71
CA TYR A 274 -9.37 17.61 -9.31
C TYR A 274 -8.23 16.80 -9.96
N CYS A 275 -7.42 16.10 -9.12
CA CYS A 275 -6.30 15.25 -9.55
C CYS A 275 -5.31 15.92 -10.53
N CYS A 276 -5.17 17.27 -10.54
CA CYS A 276 -4.38 17.95 -11.57
C CYS A 276 -2.88 17.59 -11.52
N TYR A 277 -2.31 17.35 -10.32
CA TYR A 277 -0.91 16.95 -10.12
C TYR A 277 -0.79 15.56 -9.47
N TYR A 278 -1.82 14.72 -9.58
CA TYR A 278 -1.80 13.36 -9.03
C TYR A 278 -0.63 12.56 -9.63
N ASN A 279 0.22 11.93 -8.79
CA ASN A 279 1.40 11.15 -9.21
C ASN A 279 2.40 11.90 -10.11
N MET A 280 2.40 13.23 -10.18
CA MET A 280 3.12 13.96 -11.22
C MET A 280 4.61 13.56 -11.33
N PHE A 281 5.30 13.37 -10.20
CA PHE A 281 6.69 12.94 -10.14
C PHE A 281 6.86 11.58 -9.45
N PHE A 282 5.83 10.73 -9.47
CA PHE A 282 5.89 9.42 -8.83
C PHE A 282 7.10 8.60 -9.32
N GLY A 283 7.97 8.18 -8.41
CA GLY A 283 9.14 7.37 -8.75
C GLY A 283 10.27 8.07 -9.50
N CYS A 284 10.30 9.41 -9.54
CA CYS A 284 11.44 10.20 -10.06
C CYS A 284 12.60 10.13 -9.08
N ARG A 285 13.36 9.03 -9.14
CA ARG A 285 14.35 8.67 -8.13
C ARG A 285 15.56 9.61 -8.07
N SER A 286 15.87 10.30 -9.15
CA SER A 286 17.00 11.26 -9.25
C SER A 286 16.61 12.71 -8.92
N LEU A 287 15.31 12.99 -8.70
CA LEU A 287 14.80 14.32 -8.39
C LEU A 287 15.35 14.80 -7.03
N THR A 288 16.12 15.90 -7.03
CA THR A 288 16.81 16.42 -5.83
C THR A 288 16.09 17.55 -5.14
N SER A 289 15.24 18.30 -5.88
CA SER A 289 14.46 19.43 -5.38
C SER A 289 13.03 19.39 -5.91
N ALA A 290 12.06 19.76 -5.06
CA ALA A 290 10.68 19.97 -5.46
C ALA A 290 10.47 21.40 -5.98
N PRO A 291 9.45 21.68 -6.83
CA PRO A 291 9.04 23.04 -7.20
C PRO A 291 8.36 23.75 -6.02
N GLU A 292 8.24 25.06 -6.08
CA GLU A 292 7.33 25.79 -5.20
C GLU A 292 5.88 25.40 -5.50
N LEU A 293 5.03 25.32 -4.45
CA LEU A 293 3.62 24.96 -4.54
C LEU A 293 2.76 26.07 -3.91
N PRO A 294 2.52 27.15 -4.63
CA PRO A 294 1.90 28.38 -4.10
C PRO A 294 0.39 28.28 -3.90
N ALA A 295 -0.23 27.12 -4.16
CA ALA A 295 -1.68 26.98 -4.16
C ALA A 295 -2.27 27.12 -2.76
N MET A 296 -3.20 28.04 -2.61
CA MET A 296 -4.01 28.28 -1.40
C MET A 296 -5.37 27.57 -1.46
N THR A 297 -5.87 27.27 -2.67
CA THR A 297 -7.13 26.56 -2.90
C THR A 297 -6.85 25.20 -3.50
N LEU A 298 -7.13 24.16 -2.73
CA LEU A 298 -6.89 22.77 -3.09
C LEU A 298 -8.17 22.08 -3.54
N ALA A 299 -8.03 21.11 -4.44
CA ALA A 299 -9.11 20.22 -4.86
C ALA A 299 -8.79 18.78 -4.43
N THR A 300 -9.81 17.93 -4.48
CA THR A 300 -9.67 16.51 -4.15
C THR A 300 -8.51 15.86 -4.92
N ASN A 301 -7.63 15.16 -4.20
CA ASN A 301 -6.48 14.43 -4.72
C ASN A 301 -5.51 15.26 -5.59
N CYS A 302 -5.47 16.59 -5.45
CA CYS A 302 -4.70 17.46 -6.37
C CYS A 302 -3.18 17.20 -6.31
N TYR A 303 -2.61 16.86 -5.15
CA TYR A 303 -1.20 16.52 -4.94
C TYR A 303 -0.99 15.08 -4.45
N ASN A 304 -2.02 14.21 -4.60
CA ASN A 304 -1.91 12.82 -4.14
C ASN A 304 -0.70 12.14 -4.79
N SER A 305 0.16 11.55 -3.95
CA SER A 305 1.36 10.79 -4.33
C SER A 305 2.34 11.55 -5.25
N MET A 306 2.30 12.91 -5.24
CA MET A 306 3.03 13.74 -6.21
C MET A 306 4.53 13.43 -6.27
N PHE A 307 5.18 13.21 -5.12
CA PHE A 307 6.60 12.87 -5.00
C PHE A 307 6.84 11.47 -4.45
N PHE A 308 5.86 10.57 -4.51
CA PHE A 308 6.01 9.21 -4.02
C PHE A 308 7.27 8.55 -4.58
N GLY A 309 8.17 8.09 -3.71
CA GLY A 309 9.37 7.35 -4.11
C GLY A 309 10.48 8.20 -4.77
N CYS A 310 10.43 9.54 -4.65
CA CYS A 310 11.51 10.44 -5.02
C CYS A 310 12.65 10.34 -4.00
N ARG A 311 13.46 9.29 -4.13
CA ARG A 311 14.43 8.89 -3.10
C ARG A 311 15.59 9.86 -2.90
N SER A 312 15.90 10.69 -3.90
CA SER A 312 16.96 11.72 -3.83
C SER A 312 16.45 13.09 -3.36
N LEU A 313 15.14 13.25 -3.15
CA LEU A 313 14.57 14.50 -2.69
C LEU A 313 15.01 14.81 -1.25
N THR A 314 15.70 15.95 -1.07
CA THR A 314 16.32 16.33 0.22
C THR A 314 15.51 17.33 1.01
N SER A 315 14.65 18.12 0.34
CA SER A 315 13.76 19.13 0.94
C SER A 315 12.38 19.10 0.31
N ALA A 316 11.35 19.31 1.14
CA ALA A 316 9.98 19.50 0.68
C ALA A 316 9.70 20.99 0.38
N PRO A 317 8.74 21.30 -0.52
CA PRO A 317 8.27 22.68 -0.75
C PRO A 317 7.38 23.16 0.41
N GLU A 318 7.15 24.46 0.52
CA GLU A 318 6.15 25.00 1.42
C GLU A 318 4.73 24.59 0.99
N LEU A 319 3.84 24.38 1.96
CA LEU A 319 2.43 23.98 1.75
C LEU A 319 1.51 24.98 2.47
N PRO A 320 1.22 26.13 1.87
CA PRO A 320 0.62 27.26 2.55
C PRO A 320 -0.91 27.16 2.77
N ALA A 321 -1.58 26.14 2.24
CA ALA A 321 -3.03 26.01 2.32
C ALA A 321 -3.53 25.79 3.75
N MET A 322 -4.48 26.60 4.21
CA MET A 322 -5.09 26.51 5.54
C MET A 322 -6.32 25.60 5.60
N THR A 323 -6.94 25.32 4.47
CA THR A 323 -8.10 24.44 4.32
C THR A 323 -7.78 23.37 3.29
N LEU A 324 -7.95 22.12 3.70
CA LEU A 324 -7.59 20.96 2.90
C LEU A 324 -8.81 20.29 2.26
N ALA A 325 -8.58 19.65 1.13
CA ALA A 325 -9.57 18.85 0.41
C ALA A 325 -9.29 17.35 0.63
N LEU A 326 -10.26 16.50 0.29
CA LEU A 326 -10.16 15.04 0.38
C LEU A 326 -8.89 14.54 -0.32
N GLY A 327 -8.04 13.82 0.41
CA GLY A 327 -6.83 13.17 -0.11
C GLY A 327 -5.82 14.11 -0.79
N CYS A 328 -5.87 15.43 -0.53
CA CYS A 328 -5.09 16.41 -1.30
C CYS A 328 -3.56 16.20 -1.17
N TYR A 329 -3.06 15.73 -0.02
CA TYR A 329 -1.66 15.42 0.23
C TYR A 329 -1.44 13.92 0.58
N ASP A 330 -2.42 13.03 0.23
CA ASP A 330 -2.28 11.59 0.44
C ASP A 330 -0.99 11.08 -0.19
N SER A 331 -0.17 10.39 0.58
CA SER A 331 1.09 9.74 0.17
C SER A 331 2.10 10.68 -0.54
N MET A 332 1.97 12.02 -0.38
CA MET A 332 2.69 13.01 -1.20
C MET A 332 4.21 12.80 -1.20
N PHE A 333 4.81 12.48 -0.06
CA PHE A 333 6.24 12.21 0.09
C PHE A 333 6.53 10.77 0.52
N GLU A 334 5.59 9.83 0.36
CA GLU A 334 5.82 8.43 0.75
C GLU A 334 7.08 7.89 0.06
N LYS A 335 7.96 7.24 0.86
CA LYS A 335 9.26 6.68 0.40
C LYS A 335 10.28 7.70 -0.14
N CYS A 336 10.18 8.99 0.21
CA CYS A 336 11.23 9.98 0.00
C CYS A 336 12.35 9.77 1.05
N SER A 337 13.16 8.75 0.85
CA SER A 337 14.11 8.26 1.88
C SER A 337 15.25 9.22 2.22
N SER A 338 15.55 10.24 1.39
CA SER A 338 16.54 11.28 1.65
C SER A 338 15.96 12.57 2.24
N LEU A 339 14.64 12.66 2.41
CA LEU A 339 13.98 13.84 2.96
C LEU A 339 14.32 13.98 4.45
N LYS A 340 14.99 15.09 4.82
CA LYS A 340 15.46 15.32 6.20
C LYS A 340 14.51 16.15 7.05
N ASN A 341 13.81 17.11 6.44
CA ASN A 341 12.89 18.02 7.10
C ASN A 341 11.52 17.98 6.40
N ALA A 342 10.47 17.90 7.17
CA ALA A 342 9.10 18.10 6.68
C ALA A 342 8.85 19.61 6.48
N PRO A 343 7.92 20.01 5.56
CA PRO A 343 7.44 21.38 5.47
C PRO A 343 6.55 21.72 6.67
N GLU A 344 6.31 22.99 6.92
CA GLU A 344 5.25 23.41 7.84
C GLU A 344 3.88 22.96 7.31
N LEU A 345 2.98 22.56 8.21
CA LEU A 345 1.62 22.13 7.91
C LEU A 345 0.62 23.02 8.69
N PRO A 346 0.35 24.24 8.22
CA PRO A 346 -0.39 25.24 8.97
C PRO A 346 -1.91 25.00 8.99
N ALA A 347 -2.42 24.01 8.24
CA ALA A 347 -3.85 23.79 8.08
C ALA A 347 -4.53 23.41 9.40
N THR A 348 -5.60 24.14 9.72
CA THR A 348 -6.48 23.87 10.86
C THR A 348 -7.83 23.27 10.44
N SER A 349 -8.20 23.38 9.16
CA SER A 349 -9.39 22.75 8.56
C SER A 349 -8.96 21.58 7.69
N LEU A 350 -9.16 20.39 8.18
CA LEU A 350 -8.77 19.13 7.54
C LEU A 350 -9.92 18.54 6.71
N ALA A 351 -9.62 17.50 5.97
CA ALA A 351 -10.56 16.64 5.27
C ALA A 351 -10.13 15.17 5.41
N GLU A 352 -11.01 14.25 5.03
CA GLU A 352 -10.71 12.81 5.03
C GLU A 352 -9.44 12.53 4.22
N LYS A 353 -8.53 11.70 4.77
CA LYS A 353 -7.28 11.27 4.14
C LYS A 353 -6.35 12.39 3.65
N CYS A 354 -6.52 13.64 4.13
CA CYS A 354 -5.75 14.77 3.60
C CYS A 354 -4.22 14.63 3.78
N TYR A 355 -3.76 13.99 4.86
CA TYR A 355 -2.35 13.69 5.15
C TYR A 355 -2.08 12.19 5.30
N PHE A 356 -2.98 11.32 4.77
CA PHE A 356 -2.81 9.87 4.79
C PHE A 356 -1.45 9.48 4.21
N ARG A 357 -0.62 8.74 4.98
CA ARG A 357 0.72 8.28 4.58
C ARG A 357 1.69 9.35 4.05
N MET A 358 1.45 10.64 4.34
CA MET A 358 2.19 11.73 3.69
C MET A 358 3.71 11.57 3.73
N PHE A 359 4.30 11.14 4.86
CA PHE A 359 5.73 10.90 5.04
C PHE A 359 6.08 9.42 5.30
N ASN A 360 5.18 8.49 4.95
CA ASN A 360 5.40 7.05 5.15
C ASN A 360 6.74 6.61 4.55
N LYS A 361 7.60 5.97 5.38
CA LYS A 361 8.95 5.51 4.99
C LYS A 361 9.92 6.62 4.53
N CYS A 362 9.76 7.85 5.02
CA CYS A 362 10.79 8.89 4.92
C CYS A 362 11.88 8.61 5.96
N THR A 363 12.76 7.66 5.67
CA THR A 363 13.70 7.08 6.64
C THR A 363 14.77 8.04 7.15
N SER A 364 15.03 9.17 6.48
CA SER A 364 15.96 10.22 6.92
C SER A 364 15.28 11.40 7.63
N LEU A 365 13.95 11.38 7.78
CA LEU A 365 13.20 12.45 8.45
C LEU A 365 13.50 12.46 9.94
N VAL A 366 14.03 13.58 10.46
CA VAL A 366 14.46 13.71 11.85
C VAL A 366 13.38 14.35 12.74
N ASN A 367 12.67 15.36 12.21
CA ASN A 367 11.68 16.14 12.94
C ASN A 367 10.34 16.12 12.22
N ALA A 368 9.26 15.87 12.95
CA ALA A 368 7.91 16.04 12.44
C ALA A 368 7.51 17.53 12.46
N PRO A 369 6.63 18.00 11.56
CA PRO A 369 6.06 19.35 11.61
C PRO A 369 5.01 19.46 12.72
N GLU A 370 4.67 20.68 13.11
CA GLU A 370 3.52 20.96 13.98
C GLU A 370 2.20 20.54 13.31
N LEU A 371 1.25 20.03 14.11
CA LEU A 371 -0.07 19.60 13.65
C LEU A 371 -1.17 20.33 14.46
N PRO A 372 -1.53 21.56 14.06
CA PRO A 372 -2.35 22.46 14.89
C PRO A 372 -3.85 22.12 14.89
N ALA A 373 -4.32 21.22 14.02
CA ALA A 373 -5.73 20.92 13.88
C ALA A 373 -6.32 20.23 15.13
N THR A 374 -7.43 20.74 15.63
CA THR A 374 -8.19 20.17 16.76
C THR A 374 -9.44 19.41 16.32
N THR A 375 -9.90 19.64 15.09
CA THR A 375 -11.01 18.90 14.47
C THR A 375 -10.45 17.97 13.39
N LEU A 376 -10.67 16.69 13.58
CA LEU A 376 -10.14 15.63 12.74
C LEU A 376 -11.22 14.98 11.86
N TYR A 377 -10.79 14.35 10.80
CA TYR A 377 -11.62 13.56 9.90
C TYR A 377 -11.03 12.15 9.78
N SER A 378 -11.82 11.19 9.25
CA SER A 378 -11.40 9.81 9.10
C SER A 378 -10.09 9.70 8.34
N SER A 379 -9.16 8.89 8.87
CA SER A 379 -7.83 8.60 8.29
C SER A 379 -6.98 9.85 7.96
N CYS A 380 -7.25 11.03 8.55
CA CYS A 380 -6.54 12.25 8.14
C CYS A 380 -5.03 12.22 8.42
N TYR A 381 -4.56 11.50 9.45
CA TYR A 381 -3.16 11.31 9.80
C TYR A 381 -2.76 9.83 9.85
N ASP A 382 -3.59 8.91 9.30
CA ASP A 382 -3.29 7.48 9.29
C ASP A 382 -1.94 7.21 8.60
N SER A 383 -1.07 6.48 9.30
CA SER A 383 0.26 6.07 8.83
C SER A 383 1.17 7.22 8.37
N MET A 384 0.91 8.47 8.83
CA MET A 384 1.58 9.68 8.32
C MET A 384 3.10 9.58 8.40
N PHE A 385 3.66 9.06 9.49
CA PHE A 385 5.09 8.88 9.73
C PHE A 385 5.50 7.41 9.84
N TYR A 386 4.67 6.49 9.36
CA TYR A 386 4.98 5.05 9.41
C TYR A 386 6.39 4.76 8.84
N GLY A 387 7.24 4.12 9.63
CA GLY A 387 8.59 3.73 9.19
C GLY A 387 9.58 4.87 8.99
N CYS A 388 9.34 6.06 9.59
CA CYS A 388 10.31 7.15 9.66
C CYS A 388 11.37 6.80 10.73
N THR A 389 12.32 5.94 10.37
CA THR A 389 13.26 5.32 11.31
C THR A 389 14.24 6.29 11.97
N SER A 390 14.44 7.49 11.42
CA SER A 390 15.29 8.55 12.02
C SER A 390 14.50 9.59 12.83
N LEU A 391 13.17 9.48 12.91
CA LEU A 391 12.32 10.43 13.64
C LEU A 391 12.55 10.29 15.14
N VAL A 392 12.97 11.37 15.81
CA VAL A 392 13.31 11.38 17.23
C VAL A 392 12.17 11.89 18.09
N ASN A 393 11.42 12.91 17.63
CA ASN A 393 10.38 13.58 18.37
C ASN A 393 9.06 13.56 17.60
N ALA A 394 7.96 13.22 18.28
CA ALA A 394 6.61 13.37 17.76
C ALA A 394 6.09 14.80 17.99
N PRO A 395 5.20 15.34 17.13
CA PRO A 395 4.54 16.63 17.33
C PRO A 395 3.45 16.53 18.41
N ALA A 396 3.01 17.66 18.93
CA ALA A 396 1.82 17.72 19.77
C ALA A 396 0.56 17.31 18.98
N LEU A 397 -0.38 16.61 19.64
CA LEU A 397 -1.64 16.13 19.06
C LEU A 397 -2.81 16.69 19.90
N PRO A 398 -3.30 17.90 19.61
CA PRO A 398 -4.20 18.64 20.48
C PRO A 398 -5.68 18.21 20.44
N ALA A 399 -6.07 17.32 19.53
CA ALA A 399 -7.45 16.92 19.36
C ALA A 399 -7.99 16.13 20.55
N THR A 400 -9.19 16.49 21.03
CA THR A 400 -9.88 15.84 22.17
C THR A 400 -11.02 14.91 21.73
N THR A 401 -11.43 15.00 20.48
CA THR A 401 -12.44 14.14 19.84
C THR A 401 -11.85 13.56 18.56
N LEU A 402 -11.89 12.25 18.44
CA LEU A 402 -11.29 11.52 17.33
C LEU A 402 -12.32 10.93 16.39
N MET A 403 -11.89 10.66 15.17
CA MET A 403 -12.65 9.97 14.13
C MET A 403 -11.94 8.66 13.78
N ASP A 404 -12.63 7.78 13.04
CA ASP A 404 -12.12 6.47 12.67
C ASP A 404 -10.74 6.57 11.98
N TYR A 405 -9.80 5.74 12.41
CA TYR A 405 -8.44 5.63 11.85
C TYR A 405 -7.62 6.95 11.87
N CYS A 406 -8.05 8.03 12.55
CA CYS A 406 -7.41 9.35 12.38
C CYS A 406 -5.92 9.37 12.74
N TYR A 407 -5.47 8.58 13.72
CA TYR A 407 -4.06 8.41 14.12
C TYR A 407 -3.57 6.96 14.01
N ALA A 408 -4.28 6.11 13.24
CA ALA A 408 -3.89 4.70 13.05
C ALA A 408 -2.46 4.60 12.52
N SER A 409 -1.63 3.75 13.11
CA SER A 409 -0.24 3.48 12.70
C SER A 409 0.64 4.72 12.48
N MET A 410 0.26 5.88 13.07
CA MET A 410 0.88 7.18 12.73
C MET A 410 2.40 7.19 12.88
N PHE A 411 2.94 6.56 13.92
CA PHE A 411 4.37 6.44 14.22
C PHE A 411 4.86 4.99 14.22
N GLU A 412 4.09 4.05 13.69
CA GLU A 412 4.49 2.64 13.63
C GLU A 412 5.86 2.49 12.95
N LYS A 413 6.76 1.71 13.55
CA LYS A 413 8.15 1.50 13.08
C LYS A 413 9.06 2.74 13.09
N CYS A 414 8.72 3.78 13.86
CA CYS A 414 9.64 4.89 14.13
C CYS A 414 10.65 4.47 15.19
N SER A 415 11.66 3.67 14.78
CA SER A 415 12.58 3.00 15.72
C SER A 415 13.50 3.93 16.52
N SER A 416 13.68 5.19 16.09
CA SER A 416 14.45 6.21 16.86
C SER A 416 13.58 7.11 17.74
N LEU A 417 12.25 6.96 17.71
CA LEU A 417 11.34 7.77 18.53
C LEU A 417 11.51 7.42 20.00
N THR A 418 11.85 8.43 20.84
CA THR A 418 12.11 8.24 22.27
C THR A 418 10.94 8.60 23.16
N ASN A 419 10.08 9.54 22.74
CA ASN A 419 8.99 10.08 23.52
C ASN A 419 7.70 10.12 22.69
N ALA A 420 6.61 9.59 23.24
CA ALA A 420 5.28 9.81 22.70
C ALA A 420 4.73 11.16 23.18
N PRO A 421 3.89 11.86 22.37
CA PRO A 421 3.21 13.09 22.80
C PRO A 421 2.07 12.79 23.78
N GLU A 422 1.61 13.79 24.52
CA GLU A 422 0.36 13.68 25.25
C GLU A 422 -0.83 13.45 24.32
N LEU A 423 -1.78 12.62 24.75
CA LEU A 423 -2.96 12.21 23.99
C LEU A 423 -4.23 12.60 24.77
N PRO A 424 -4.71 13.84 24.62
CA PRO A 424 -5.77 14.40 25.46
C PRO A 424 -7.18 13.94 25.11
N ALA A 425 -7.34 13.07 24.10
CA ALA A 425 -8.65 12.67 23.61
C ALA A 425 -9.45 11.86 24.63
N THR A 426 -10.66 12.32 24.90
CA THR A 426 -11.65 11.65 25.75
C THR A 426 -12.79 11.02 24.97
N THR A 427 -13.01 11.45 23.73
CA THR A 427 -13.99 10.87 22.80
C THR A 427 -13.24 10.16 21.68
N LEU A 428 -13.38 8.86 21.64
CA LEU A 428 -12.69 7.99 20.68
C LEU A 428 -13.64 7.50 19.57
N ALA A 429 -13.07 7.07 18.47
CA ALA A 429 -13.75 6.36 17.39
C ALA A 429 -13.01 5.06 17.09
N ASP A 430 -13.57 4.20 16.24
CA ASP A 430 -13.00 2.90 15.95
C ASP A 430 -11.62 3.02 15.28
N TYR A 431 -10.69 2.17 15.72
CA TYR A 431 -9.32 2.08 15.20
C TYR A 431 -8.50 3.39 15.35
N CYS A 432 -8.95 4.40 16.11
CA CYS A 432 -8.37 5.75 16.09
C CYS A 432 -6.88 5.82 16.47
N TYR A 433 -6.40 4.96 17.38
CA TYR A 433 -5.01 4.85 17.82
C TYR A 433 -4.40 3.45 17.58
N ILE A 434 -5.04 2.62 16.74
CA ILE A 434 -4.53 1.26 16.44
C ILE A 434 -3.07 1.33 15.98
N SER A 435 -2.20 0.51 16.59
CA SER A 435 -0.77 0.38 16.24
C SER A 435 0.03 1.69 16.24
N MET A 436 -0.46 2.77 16.87
CA MET A 436 0.09 4.13 16.72
C MET A 436 1.61 4.21 16.95
N PHE A 437 2.15 3.49 17.94
CA PHE A 437 3.57 3.43 18.28
C PHE A 437 4.14 1.99 18.16
N SER A 438 3.45 1.09 17.47
CA SER A 438 3.92 -0.28 17.31
C SER A 438 5.32 -0.31 16.68
N GLU A 439 6.21 -1.17 17.20
CA GLU A 439 7.61 -1.31 16.77
C GLU A 439 8.48 -0.03 16.94
N CYS A 440 8.08 0.92 17.81
CA CYS A 440 8.95 2.02 18.26
C CYS A 440 9.94 1.52 19.31
N THR A 441 10.99 0.85 18.86
CA THR A 441 11.91 0.09 19.74
C THR A 441 12.74 0.94 20.70
N SER A 442 12.91 2.24 20.44
CA SER A 442 13.61 3.20 21.33
C SER A 442 12.67 3.98 22.23
N LEU A 443 11.35 3.73 22.17
CA LEU A 443 10.37 4.49 22.97
C LEU A 443 10.51 4.16 24.45
N THR A 444 10.83 5.18 25.25
CA THR A 444 11.01 5.06 26.71
C THR A 444 9.98 5.82 27.53
N SER A 445 9.37 6.87 26.93
CA SER A 445 8.37 7.73 27.58
C SER A 445 7.06 7.72 26.81
N VAL A 446 5.96 7.50 27.52
CA VAL A 446 4.58 7.52 27.01
C VAL A 446 3.76 8.53 27.81
N PRO A 447 2.55 8.97 27.35
CA PRO A 447 1.64 9.77 28.14
C PRO A 447 1.43 9.18 29.53
N THR A 448 1.26 10.04 30.54
CA THR A 448 1.00 9.56 31.91
C THR A 448 -0.35 8.84 32.00
N ILE A 449 -1.33 9.28 31.23
CA ILE A 449 -2.70 8.74 31.23
C ILE A 449 -3.27 8.74 29.79
N LEU A 450 -4.09 7.74 29.45
CA LEU A 450 -5.00 7.73 28.32
C LEU A 450 -6.41 8.03 28.85
N PRO A 451 -6.91 9.27 28.76
CA PRO A 451 -7.98 9.76 29.64
C PRO A 451 -9.40 9.27 29.31
N ALA A 452 -9.60 8.57 28.19
CA ALA A 452 -10.90 8.05 27.79
C ALA A 452 -11.40 6.98 28.75
N THR A 453 -12.64 7.13 29.25
CA THR A 453 -13.29 6.18 30.17
C THR A 453 -14.25 5.21 29.45
N THR A 454 -14.64 5.54 28.22
CA THR A 454 -15.44 4.71 27.33
C THR A 454 -14.66 4.48 26.04
N LEU A 455 -14.48 3.22 25.68
CA LEU A 455 -13.69 2.82 24.51
C LEU A 455 -14.58 2.36 23.38
N THR A 456 -14.02 2.39 22.18
CA THR A 456 -14.60 1.89 20.94
C THR A 456 -13.78 0.72 20.40
N ASP A 457 -14.25 0.06 19.34
CA ASP A 457 -13.61 -1.13 18.80
C ASP A 457 -12.18 -0.82 18.30
N TYR A 458 -11.22 -1.66 18.70
CA TYR A 458 -9.81 -1.57 18.31
C TYR A 458 -9.11 -0.25 18.62
N CYS A 459 -9.70 0.68 19.42
CA CYS A 459 -9.19 2.05 19.55
C CYS A 459 -7.74 2.14 20.03
N TYR A 460 -7.27 1.26 20.94
CA TYR A 460 -5.89 1.18 21.41
C TYR A 460 -5.20 -0.15 21.06
N ALA A 461 -5.79 -0.96 20.17
CA ALA A 461 -5.22 -2.25 19.82
C ALA A 461 -3.78 -2.09 19.28
N SER A 462 -2.86 -2.93 19.76
CA SER A 462 -1.43 -2.94 19.36
C SER A 462 -0.68 -1.61 19.54
N MET A 463 -1.22 -0.65 20.31
CA MET A 463 -0.70 0.74 20.34
C MET A 463 0.79 0.82 20.64
N PHE A 464 1.31 0.02 21.57
CA PHE A 464 2.72 -0.04 21.97
C PHE A 464 3.34 -1.42 21.70
N ASN A 465 2.75 -2.21 20.82
CA ASN A 465 3.25 -3.54 20.48
C ASN A 465 4.73 -3.47 20.02
N ASN A 466 5.59 -4.36 20.53
CA ASN A 466 7.04 -4.38 20.25
C ASN A 466 7.82 -3.09 20.64
N CYS A 467 7.33 -2.28 21.59
CA CYS A 467 8.11 -1.19 22.18
C CYS A 467 9.08 -1.77 23.23
N THR A 468 10.18 -2.35 22.76
CA THR A 468 11.09 -3.16 23.60
C THR A 468 11.85 -2.38 24.66
N SER A 469 11.98 -1.05 24.53
CA SER A 469 12.62 -0.17 25.54
C SER A 469 11.64 0.45 26.54
N LEU A 470 10.34 0.22 26.38
CA LEU A 470 9.31 0.82 27.25
C LEU A 470 9.34 0.19 28.64
N THR A 471 9.56 1.02 29.67
CA THR A 471 9.66 0.57 31.06
C THR A 471 8.37 0.75 31.87
N ASN A 472 7.53 1.72 31.52
CA ASN A 472 6.30 2.05 32.20
C ASN A 472 5.12 2.18 31.24
N ALA A 473 3.93 1.78 31.66
CA ALA A 473 2.70 1.95 30.90
C ALA A 473 1.94 3.21 31.37
N PRO A 474 1.09 3.83 30.52
CA PRO A 474 0.17 4.90 30.93
C PRO A 474 -0.93 4.37 31.88
N GLU A 475 -1.56 5.23 32.64
CA GLU A 475 -2.80 4.92 33.36
C GLU A 475 -3.95 4.66 32.37
N LEU A 476 -4.78 3.64 32.64
CA LEU A 476 -5.91 3.20 31.82
C LEU A 476 -7.22 3.24 32.59
N PRO A 477 -7.88 4.40 32.73
CA PRO A 477 -9.04 4.59 33.61
C PRO A 477 -10.37 4.03 33.03
N ALA A 478 -10.35 3.44 31.83
CA ALA A 478 -11.57 3.01 31.14
C ALA A 478 -12.31 1.89 31.89
N THR A 479 -13.60 2.12 32.12
CA THR A 479 -14.53 1.15 32.71
C THR A 479 -15.53 0.57 31.73
N THR A 480 -15.76 1.23 30.59
CA THR A 480 -16.59 0.74 29.48
C THR A 480 -15.70 0.35 28.33
N LEU A 481 -15.63 -0.94 28.04
CA LEU A 481 -14.77 -1.52 27.01
C LEU A 481 -15.58 -1.93 25.78
N ALA A 482 -14.91 -1.94 24.63
CA ALA A 482 -15.41 -2.45 23.35
C ALA A 482 -14.54 -3.62 22.86
N ASP A 483 -14.92 -4.25 21.76
CA ASP A 483 -14.20 -5.40 21.23
C ASP A 483 -12.78 -5.03 20.79
N TYR A 484 -11.81 -5.86 21.16
CA TYR A 484 -10.38 -5.70 20.85
C TYR A 484 -9.73 -4.38 21.31
N CYS A 485 -10.38 -3.55 22.16
CA CYS A 485 -9.95 -2.18 22.46
C CYS A 485 -8.51 -2.07 22.98
N TYR A 486 -8.01 -3.02 23.79
CA TYR A 486 -6.65 -3.09 24.31
C TYR A 486 -5.90 -4.35 23.83
N SER A 487 -6.43 -5.08 22.84
CA SER A 487 -5.80 -6.29 22.33
C SER A 487 -4.35 -6.01 21.90
N THR A 488 -3.42 -6.85 22.34
CA THR A 488 -1.97 -6.77 22.01
C THR A 488 -1.27 -5.45 22.35
N MET A 489 -1.88 -4.58 23.18
CA MET A 489 -1.42 -3.19 23.41
C MET A 489 0.05 -3.10 23.81
N PHE A 490 0.53 -3.94 24.73
CA PHE A 490 1.93 -3.99 25.21
C PHE A 490 2.63 -5.31 24.83
N ASN A 491 2.12 -6.07 23.85
CA ASN A 491 2.75 -7.33 23.47
C ASN A 491 4.22 -7.11 23.09
N ASN A 492 5.10 -7.96 23.64
CA ASN A 492 6.55 -7.89 23.42
C ASN A 492 7.23 -6.58 23.89
N CYS A 493 6.65 -5.89 24.90
CA CYS A 493 7.35 -4.82 25.63
C CYS A 493 8.28 -5.46 26.67
N THR A 494 9.43 -5.94 26.21
CA THR A 494 10.35 -6.78 27.01
C THR A 494 10.98 -6.07 28.20
N SER A 495 11.03 -4.74 28.24
CA SER A 495 11.53 -3.92 29.35
C SER A 495 10.45 -3.46 30.32
N LEU A 496 9.16 -3.72 30.03
CA LEU A 496 8.04 -3.27 30.89
C LEU A 496 8.08 -4.02 32.23
N THR A 497 8.19 -3.26 33.31
CA THR A 497 8.34 -3.82 34.70
C THR A 497 7.04 -3.84 35.49
N SER A 498 6.07 -2.98 35.18
CA SER A 498 4.78 -2.87 35.85
C SER A 498 3.62 -2.71 34.84
N ALA A 499 2.52 -3.36 35.10
CA ALA A 499 1.26 -3.16 34.37
C ALA A 499 0.43 -2.05 35.03
N PRO A 500 -0.41 -1.31 34.25
CA PRO A 500 -1.36 -0.33 34.81
C PRO A 500 -2.55 -1.04 35.45
N GLU A 501 -3.31 -0.31 36.28
CA GLU A 501 -4.59 -0.79 36.79
C GLU A 501 -5.61 -0.97 35.69
N LEU A 502 -6.47 -1.99 35.79
CA LEU A 502 -7.53 -2.35 34.85
C LEU A 502 -8.88 -2.40 35.55
N PRO A 503 -9.58 -1.26 35.73
CA PRO A 503 -10.74 -1.14 36.63
C PRO A 503 -12.06 -1.73 36.08
N ALA A 504 -12.12 -2.15 34.81
CA ALA A 504 -13.36 -2.62 34.20
C ALA A 504 -13.86 -3.94 34.85
N THR A 505 -15.14 -3.98 35.22
CA THR A 505 -15.81 -5.14 35.80
C THR A 505 -16.65 -5.94 34.79
N THR A 506 -16.89 -5.38 33.62
CA THR A 506 -17.55 -6.01 32.47
C THR A 506 -16.64 -5.91 31.25
N LEU A 507 -16.37 -7.04 30.64
CA LEU A 507 -15.43 -7.14 29.52
C LEU A 507 -16.14 -7.43 28.20
N SER A 508 -15.52 -6.96 27.10
CA SER A 508 -15.91 -7.23 25.72
C SER A 508 -15.00 -8.28 25.10
N THR A 509 -15.38 -8.75 23.91
CA THR A 509 -14.69 -9.83 23.19
C THR A 509 -13.25 -9.40 22.85
N TYR A 510 -12.26 -10.25 23.19
CA TYR A 510 -10.82 -10.01 22.96
C TYR A 510 -10.27 -8.70 23.56
N CYS A 511 -10.98 -7.99 24.48
CA CYS A 511 -10.59 -6.64 24.90
C CYS A 511 -9.17 -6.54 25.50
N TYR A 512 -8.71 -7.56 26.28
CA TYR A 512 -7.35 -7.65 26.85
C TYR A 512 -6.53 -8.81 26.28
N SER A 513 -6.97 -9.41 25.17
CA SER A 513 -6.26 -10.55 24.56
C SER A 513 -4.83 -10.18 24.21
N ASN A 514 -3.84 -11.02 24.60
CA ASN A 514 -2.40 -10.81 24.36
C ASN A 514 -1.83 -9.50 24.90
N MET A 515 -2.52 -8.75 25.79
CA MET A 515 -2.15 -7.38 26.15
C MET A 515 -0.71 -7.24 26.64
N PHE A 516 -0.22 -8.16 27.47
CA PHE A 516 1.14 -8.19 28.01
C PHE A 516 1.94 -9.43 27.59
N LYS A 517 1.50 -10.12 26.54
CA LYS A 517 2.21 -11.32 26.04
C LYS A 517 3.67 -10.99 25.75
N HIS A 518 4.62 -11.86 26.15
CA HIS A 518 6.07 -11.67 26.01
C HIS A 518 6.66 -10.44 26.74
N CYS A 519 5.98 -9.86 27.74
CA CYS A 519 6.58 -8.85 28.63
C CYS A 519 7.51 -9.55 29.63
N THR A 520 8.72 -9.91 29.19
CA THR A 520 9.64 -10.78 29.94
C THR A 520 10.20 -10.16 31.22
N SER A 521 10.15 -8.83 31.39
CA SER A 521 10.57 -8.13 32.63
C SER A 521 9.40 -7.81 33.58
N LEU A 522 8.15 -8.14 33.21
CA LEU A 522 6.98 -7.86 34.04
C LEU A 522 6.97 -8.74 35.27
N ILE A 523 6.94 -8.10 36.47
CA ILE A 523 7.05 -8.78 37.77
C ILE A 523 5.67 -9.06 38.37
N ASN A 524 4.73 -8.10 38.25
CA ASN A 524 3.42 -8.14 38.88
C ASN A 524 2.33 -7.94 37.86
N ALA A 525 1.32 -8.82 37.85
CA ALA A 525 0.07 -8.57 37.15
C ALA A 525 -0.82 -7.60 37.94
N PRO A 526 -1.66 -6.77 37.31
CA PRO A 526 -2.63 -5.91 38.00
C PRO A 526 -3.79 -6.75 38.55
N GLU A 527 -4.58 -6.17 39.46
CA GLU A 527 -5.85 -6.74 39.87
C GLU A 527 -6.81 -6.82 38.67
N LEU A 528 -7.61 -7.88 38.62
CA LEU A 528 -8.55 -8.18 37.52
C LEU A 528 -9.96 -8.35 38.09
N PRO A 529 -10.66 -7.23 38.35
CA PRO A 529 -11.93 -7.24 39.10
C PRO A 529 -13.15 -7.70 38.31
N ALA A 530 -12.98 -8.09 37.02
CA ALA A 530 -14.09 -8.39 36.15
C ALA A 530 -14.84 -9.66 36.57
N ILE A 531 -16.16 -9.50 36.68
CA ILE A 531 -17.12 -10.58 36.98
C ILE A 531 -17.94 -10.99 35.74
N ASN A 532 -18.11 -10.09 34.78
CA ASN A 532 -18.81 -10.35 33.51
C ASN A 532 -17.79 -10.48 32.40
N LEU A 533 -17.58 -11.69 31.90
CA LEU A 533 -16.57 -12.02 30.91
C LEU A 533 -17.19 -12.25 29.52
N ALA A 534 -16.49 -11.82 28.49
CA ALA A 534 -16.79 -12.13 27.09
C ALA A 534 -15.79 -13.16 26.52
N PRO A 535 -16.06 -13.77 25.36
CA PRO A 535 -15.14 -14.70 24.73
C PRO A 535 -13.75 -14.12 24.52
N TYR A 536 -12.71 -14.91 24.83
CA TYR A 536 -11.29 -14.57 24.65
C TYR A 536 -10.83 -13.29 25.35
N CYS A 537 -11.59 -12.70 26.30
CA CYS A 537 -11.31 -11.37 26.87
C CYS A 537 -9.92 -11.26 27.54
N TYR A 538 -9.44 -12.30 28.22
CA TYR A 538 -8.11 -12.39 28.84
C TYR A 538 -7.19 -13.44 28.16
N ALA A 539 -7.57 -13.96 26.99
CA ALA A 539 -6.78 -15.00 26.32
C ALA A 539 -5.35 -14.54 26.06
N LEU A 540 -4.35 -15.39 26.45
CA LEU A 540 -2.92 -15.15 26.23
C LEU A 540 -2.36 -13.89 26.91
N MET A 541 -3.09 -13.26 27.85
CA MET A 541 -2.80 -11.91 28.36
C MET A 541 -1.38 -11.76 28.91
N PHE A 542 -0.88 -12.73 29.68
CA PHE A 542 0.46 -12.76 30.27
C PHE A 542 1.31 -13.91 29.73
N LYS A 543 0.94 -14.51 28.60
CA LYS A 543 1.70 -15.63 28.04
C LYS A 543 3.18 -15.25 27.84
N GLU A 544 4.08 -16.13 28.35
CA GLU A 544 5.54 -15.95 28.23
C GLU A 544 6.09 -14.72 28.98
N CYS A 545 5.38 -14.23 30.03
CA CYS A 545 5.93 -13.29 31.00
C CYS A 545 6.84 -14.05 31.99
N THR A 546 8.08 -14.29 31.58
CA THR A 546 8.98 -15.21 32.30
C THR A 546 9.44 -14.72 33.68
N SER A 547 9.39 -13.41 33.97
CA SER A 547 9.70 -12.82 35.28
C SER A 547 8.47 -12.62 36.20
N LEU A 548 7.26 -13.01 35.72
CA LEU A 548 6.03 -12.78 36.46
C LEU A 548 6.00 -13.69 37.72
N THR A 549 5.99 -13.07 38.91
CA THR A 549 5.98 -13.77 40.21
C THR A 549 4.69 -13.55 40.99
N SER A 550 3.99 -12.42 40.78
CA SER A 550 2.78 -12.04 41.46
C SER A 550 1.61 -11.86 40.52
N VAL A 551 0.49 -12.51 40.84
CA VAL A 551 -0.79 -12.43 40.12
C VAL A 551 -1.91 -12.10 41.12
N PRO A 552 -3.09 -11.63 40.70
CA PRO A 552 -4.25 -11.44 41.58
C PRO A 552 -4.50 -12.67 42.46
N THR A 553 -4.93 -12.46 43.69
CA THR A 553 -5.21 -13.59 44.60
C THR A 553 -6.42 -14.39 44.19
N ILE A 554 -7.35 -13.79 43.43
CA ILE A 554 -8.57 -14.40 42.92
C ILE A 554 -8.94 -13.83 41.57
N LEU A 555 -9.47 -14.67 40.66
CA LEU A 555 -10.18 -14.26 39.47
C LEU A 555 -11.69 -14.41 39.75
N PRO A 556 -12.43 -13.30 40.03
CA PRO A 556 -13.70 -13.36 40.76
C PRO A 556 -14.90 -13.87 39.96
N ALA A 557 -14.80 -14.04 38.67
CA ALA A 557 -15.92 -14.47 37.81
C ALA A 557 -16.36 -15.90 38.15
N THR A 558 -17.65 -16.09 38.39
CA THR A 558 -18.26 -17.41 38.69
C THR A 558 -18.90 -18.05 37.46
N THR A 559 -19.11 -17.27 36.40
CA THR A 559 -19.58 -17.71 35.09
C THR A 559 -18.59 -17.30 34.03
N LEU A 560 -18.10 -18.26 33.25
CA LEU A 560 -17.04 -18.05 32.26
C LEU A 560 -17.58 -18.03 30.83
N ALA A 561 -16.88 -17.33 29.96
CA ALA A 561 -17.12 -17.33 28.53
C ALA A 561 -16.11 -18.26 27.79
N ASN A 562 -16.36 -18.53 26.52
CA ASN A 562 -15.48 -19.37 25.70
C ASN A 562 -14.06 -18.81 25.68
N TYR A 563 -13.06 -19.64 26.01
CA TYR A 563 -11.63 -19.32 25.99
C TYR A 563 -11.24 -18.05 26.76
N CYS A 564 -12.06 -17.55 27.70
CA CYS A 564 -11.83 -16.27 28.37
C CYS A 564 -10.50 -16.18 29.10
N TYR A 565 -9.99 -17.25 29.71
CA TYR A 565 -8.67 -17.35 30.34
C TYR A 565 -7.72 -18.30 29.57
N GLY A 566 -8.01 -18.55 28.30
CA GLY A 566 -7.21 -19.47 27.47
C GLY A 566 -5.74 -19.03 27.40
N SER A 567 -4.81 -19.90 27.82
CA SER A 567 -3.35 -19.66 27.83
C SER A 567 -2.91 -18.38 28.59
N MET A 568 -3.72 -17.86 29.54
CA MET A 568 -3.52 -16.55 30.17
C MET A 568 -2.12 -16.41 30.80
N PHE A 569 -1.64 -17.40 31.55
CA PHE A 569 -0.33 -17.45 32.20
C PHE A 569 0.60 -18.51 31.60
N ARG A 570 0.33 -18.98 30.40
CA ARG A 570 1.13 -20.01 29.75
C ARG A 570 2.59 -19.59 29.65
N ASP A 571 3.51 -20.50 30.01
CA ASP A 571 4.96 -20.31 29.98
C ASP A 571 5.47 -19.15 30.89
N CYS A 572 4.72 -18.78 31.97
CA CYS A 572 5.19 -17.90 33.05
C CYS A 572 6.09 -18.71 34.00
N THR A 573 7.36 -18.88 33.64
CA THR A 573 8.27 -19.83 34.30
C THR A 573 8.66 -19.46 35.72
N SER A 574 8.53 -18.20 36.15
CA SER A 574 8.80 -17.73 37.53
C SER A 574 7.55 -17.72 38.41
N LEU A 575 6.36 -18.03 37.89
CA LEU A 575 5.12 -18.00 38.68
C LEU A 575 5.06 -19.14 39.69
N VAL A 576 4.92 -18.77 40.99
CA VAL A 576 4.93 -19.74 42.11
C VAL A 576 3.50 -20.08 42.54
N ASN A 577 2.59 -19.09 42.58
CA ASN A 577 1.24 -19.20 43.10
C ASN A 577 0.21 -18.88 42.00
N ALA A 578 -0.78 -19.75 41.80
CA ALA A 578 -1.95 -19.47 40.95
C ALA A 578 -3.05 -18.75 41.76
N PRO A 579 -3.89 -17.93 41.10
CA PRO A 579 -5.07 -17.31 41.74
C PRO A 579 -6.15 -18.34 42.09
N GLU A 580 -7.02 -18.03 43.06
CA GLU A 580 -8.25 -18.77 43.32
C GLU A 580 -9.22 -18.67 42.12
N LEU A 581 -9.88 -19.77 41.75
CA LEU A 581 -10.76 -19.93 40.62
C LEU A 581 -12.17 -20.36 41.04
N PRO A 582 -13.04 -19.42 41.44
CA PRO A 582 -14.36 -19.72 42.03
C PRO A 582 -15.43 -20.13 41.00
N ALA A 583 -15.10 -20.23 39.72
CA ALA A 583 -16.10 -20.45 38.67
C ALA A 583 -16.80 -21.82 38.77
N ILE A 584 -18.11 -21.77 38.80
CA ILE A 584 -18.99 -22.96 38.82
C ILE A 584 -19.66 -23.21 37.45
N ASN A 585 -19.82 -22.15 36.63
CA ASN A 585 -20.39 -22.24 35.28
C ASN A 585 -19.23 -22.07 34.26
N LEU A 586 -18.85 -23.17 33.64
CA LEU A 586 -17.75 -23.21 32.65
C LEU A 586 -18.26 -23.05 31.23
N SER A 587 -17.38 -22.61 30.35
CA SER A 587 -17.57 -22.59 28.89
C SER A 587 -16.42 -23.29 28.17
N THR A 588 -16.61 -23.57 26.88
CA THR A 588 -15.62 -24.28 26.04
C THR A 588 -14.24 -23.64 26.14
N GLY A 589 -13.22 -24.44 26.48
CA GLY A 589 -11.82 -24.01 26.54
C GLY A 589 -11.54 -22.87 27.52
N CYS A 590 -12.41 -22.59 28.49
CA CYS A 590 -12.29 -21.39 29.35
C CYS A 590 -10.93 -21.31 30.11
N TYR A 591 -10.32 -22.43 30.48
CA TYR A 591 -9.00 -22.53 31.13
C TYR A 591 -7.97 -23.29 30.26
N TYR A 592 -8.20 -23.39 28.96
CA TYR A 592 -7.34 -24.09 28.01
C TYR A 592 -5.87 -23.58 28.10
N TYR A 593 -4.91 -24.46 28.44
CA TYR A 593 -3.47 -24.15 28.64
C TYR A 593 -3.18 -23.04 29.66
N MET A 594 -4.07 -22.69 30.61
CA MET A 594 -3.97 -21.48 31.42
C MET A 594 -2.63 -21.32 32.14
N PHE A 595 -2.10 -22.37 32.75
CA PHE A 595 -0.81 -22.39 33.48
C PHE A 595 0.20 -23.35 32.83
N SER A 596 -0.04 -23.80 31.61
CA SER A 596 0.88 -24.72 30.93
C SER A 596 2.27 -24.13 30.83
N GLY A 597 3.30 -24.90 31.22
CA GLY A 597 4.71 -24.46 31.20
C GLY A 597 5.12 -23.55 32.36
N CYS A 598 4.27 -23.33 33.38
CA CYS A 598 4.65 -22.62 34.62
C CYS A 598 5.53 -23.56 35.51
N SER A 599 6.82 -23.68 35.14
CA SER A 599 7.72 -24.65 35.72
C SER A 599 8.02 -24.48 37.22
N SER A 600 7.85 -23.25 37.75
CA SER A 600 8.03 -22.90 39.18
C SER A 600 6.73 -22.98 39.99
N LEU A 601 5.59 -23.33 39.39
CA LEU A 601 4.30 -23.33 40.08
C LEU A 601 4.23 -24.47 41.09
N THR A 602 4.04 -24.09 42.39
CA THR A 602 3.93 -25.03 43.51
C THR A 602 2.57 -24.94 44.23
N SER A 603 1.89 -23.79 44.17
CA SER A 603 0.60 -23.52 44.79
C SER A 603 -0.48 -23.26 43.76
N VAL A 604 -1.54 -24.04 43.83
CA VAL A 604 -2.73 -23.94 42.97
C VAL A 604 -4.00 -23.89 43.83
N PRO A 605 -5.15 -23.46 43.28
CA PRO A 605 -6.42 -23.52 44.02
C PRO A 605 -6.62 -24.89 44.61
N THR A 606 -7.11 -24.95 45.86
CA THR A 606 -7.34 -26.24 46.53
C THR A 606 -8.46 -27.03 45.85
N ILE A 607 -9.41 -26.33 45.20
CA ILE A 607 -10.62 -26.90 44.61
C ILE A 607 -10.90 -26.24 43.26
N LEU A 608 -11.27 -27.03 42.23
CA LEU A 608 -11.98 -26.59 41.03
C LEU A 608 -13.47 -26.87 41.25
N PRO A 609 -14.30 -25.84 41.56
CA PRO A 609 -15.62 -26.04 42.18
C PRO A 609 -16.73 -26.48 41.19
N ALA A 610 -16.49 -26.37 39.89
CA ALA A 610 -17.47 -26.75 38.88
C ALA A 610 -17.82 -28.25 38.95
N THR A 611 -19.10 -28.56 39.11
CA THR A 611 -19.60 -29.93 39.15
C THR A 611 -19.93 -30.50 37.76
N THR A 612 -20.04 -29.66 36.76
CA THR A 612 -20.29 -30.01 35.36
C THR A 612 -19.18 -29.45 34.47
N LEU A 613 -18.53 -30.32 33.71
CA LEU A 613 -17.49 -29.91 32.74
C LEU A 613 -18.09 -29.68 31.36
N VAL A 614 -17.37 -28.92 30.56
CA VAL A 614 -17.65 -28.71 29.14
C VAL A 614 -16.43 -29.07 28.30
N ASN A 615 -16.57 -29.12 26.99
CA ASN A 615 -15.49 -29.57 26.10
C ASN A 615 -14.21 -28.70 26.27
N GLY A 616 -13.07 -29.35 26.48
CA GLY A 616 -11.75 -28.73 26.58
C GLY A 616 -11.55 -27.74 27.72
N CYS A 617 -12.46 -27.63 28.72
CA CYS A 617 -12.41 -26.58 29.75
C CYS A 617 -11.12 -26.53 30.56
N TYR A 618 -10.52 -27.69 30.92
CA TYR A 618 -9.25 -27.81 31.65
C TYR A 618 -8.14 -28.44 30.79
N ASN A 619 -8.30 -28.50 29.47
CA ASN A 619 -7.29 -29.10 28.59
C ASN A 619 -5.94 -28.42 28.79
N SER A 620 -4.89 -29.22 29.09
CA SER A 620 -3.51 -28.81 29.32
C SER A 620 -3.34 -27.72 30.38
N MET A 621 -4.32 -27.53 31.32
CA MET A 621 -4.35 -26.39 32.25
C MET A 621 -3.06 -26.23 33.05
N PHE A 622 -2.46 -27.32 33.55
CA PHE A 622 -1.24 -27.35 34.35
C PHE A 622 -0.10 -28.15 33.64
N GLY A 623 -0.25 -28.49 32.36
CA GLY A 623 0.73 -29.25 31.61
C GLY A 623 2.14 -28.66 31.70
N GLY A 624 3.15 -29.43 32.14
CA GLY A 624 4.54 -28.95 32.30
C GLY A 624 4.81 -28.14 33.58
N CYS A 625 3.91 -28.08 34.57
CA CYS A 625 4.15 -27.53 35.91
C CYS A 625 5.02 -28.53 36.72
N SER A 626 6.31 -28.55 36.44
CA SER A 626 7.22 -29.60 36.90
C SER A 626 7.44 -29.67 38.43
N LEU A 627 7.20 -28.59 39.15
CA LEU A 627 7.30 -28.49 40.63
C LEU A 627 5.98 -28.69 41.37
N LEU A 628 4.86 -28.83 40.65
CA LEU A 628 3.54 -29.04 41.26
C LEU A 628 3.49 -30.42 41.90
N GLU A 629 3.21 -30.50 43.21
CA GLU A 629 3.16 -31.77 44.00
C GLU A 629 1.70 -32.26 44.18
N THR A 630 0.74 -31.34 44.37
CA THR A 630 -0.66 -31.66 44.67
C THR A 630 -1.56 -30.97 43.65
N ALA A 631 -2.44 -31.74 42.99
CA ALA A 631 -3.47 -31.20 42.08
C ALA A 631 -4.63 -30.57 42.86
N PRO A 632 -5.34 -29.59 42.31
CA PRO A 632 -6.63 -29.15 42.84
C PRO A 632 -7.64 -30.29 42.86
N GLU A 633 -8.52 -30.38 43.86
CA GLU A 633 -9.65 -31.29 43.85
C GLU A 633 -10.61 -30.97 42.72
N ILE A 634 -10.88 -31.90 41.81
CA ILE A 634 -11.85 -31.77 40.71
C ILE A 634 -13.22 -32.20 41.20
N LYS A 635 -14.12 -31.21 41.43
CA LYS A 635 -15.49 -31.44 41.92
C LYS A 635 -16.46 -32.02 40.90
N ALA A 636 -16.06 -32.06 39.65
CA ALA A 636 -16.90 -32.56 38.55
C ALA A 636 -17.24 -34.04 38.75
N THR A 637 -18.51 -34.36 38.56
CA THR A 637 -19.04 -35.73 38.66
C THR A 637 -19.07 -36.47 37.34
N THR A 638 -18.92 -35.75 36.21
CA THR A 638 -18.91 -36.31 34.84
C THR A 638 -17.88 -35.61 33.98
N LEU A 639 -17.23 -36.35 33.10
CA LEU A 639 -16.26 -35.84 32.11
C LEU A 639 -16.95 -35.45 30.81
N LYS A 640 -16.29 -34.64 30.01
CA LYS A 640 -16.65 -34.25 28.62
C LYS A 640 -15.45 -34.40 27.70
N ILE A 641 -15.67 -34.39 26.39
CA ILE A 641 -14.62 -34.55 25.39
C ILE A 641 -13.50 -33.53 25.66
N GLN A 642 -12.25 -34.00 25.75
CA GLN A 642 -11.03 -33.23 26.01
C GLN A 642 -11.07 -32.38 27.28
N SER A 643 -12.05 -32.54 28.18
CA SER A 643 -12.23 -31.66 29.35
C SER A 643 -10.98 -31.60 30.23
N CYS A 644 -10.24 -32.69 30.39
CA CYS A 644 -9.01 -32.80 31.20
C CYS A 644 -7.80 -33.34 30.40
N SER A 645 -7.89 -33.42 29.05
CA SER A 645 -6.79 -33.90 28.23
C SER A 645 -5.49 -33.15 28.52
N TYR A 646 -4.37 -33.84 28.70
CA TYR A 646 -3.06 -33.25 29.00
C TYR A 646 -3.01 -32.38 30.27
N MET A 647 -4.00 -32.39 31.15
CA MET A 647 -4.17 -31.40 32.24
C MET A 647 -2.95 -31.32 33.16
N PHE A 648 -2.33 -32.47 33.52
CA PHE A 648 -1.15 -32.58 34.37
C PHE A 648 0.03 -33.22 33.62
N SER A 649 -0.02 -33.35 32.32
CA SER A 649 1.07 -33.93 31.54
C SER A 649 2.40 -33.26 31.86
N ARG A 650 3.46 -34.04 32.12
CA ARG A 650 4.82 -33.57 32.47
C ARG A 650 4.90 -32.81 33.83
N CYS A 651 3.93 -32.96 34.74
CA CYS A 651 4.06 -32.50 36.13
C CYS A 651 4.89 -33.53 36.94
N ALA A 652 6.24 -33.49 36.75
CA ALA A 652 7.13 -34.53 37.21
C ALA A 652 7.12 -34.81 38.72
N LYS A 653 6.77 -33.83 39.56
CA LYS A 653 6.64 -33.98 41.03
C LYS A 653 5.24 -34.28 41.51
N LEU A 654 4.22 -34.25 40.64
CA LEU A 654 2.83 -34.45 41.02
C LEU A 654 2.64 -35.87 41.59
N ASN A 655 2.20 -35.95 42.85
CA ASN A 655 2.03 -37.18 43.59
C ASN A 655 0.68 -37.30 44.32
N SER A 656 -0.23 -36.31 44.15
CA SER A 656 -1.55 -36.32 44.78
C SER A 656 -2.59 -35.77 43.84
N ILE A 657 -3.61 -36.57 43.49
CA ILE A 657 -4.77 -36.16 42.67
C ILE A 657 -6.06 -36.62 43.37
N LYS A 658 -7.07 -35.71 43.45
CA LYS A 658 -8.38 -36.01 43.96
C LYS A 658 -9.50 -35.66 42.96
N VAL A 659 -10.36 -36.63 42.64
CA VAL A 659 -11.44 -36.45 41.65
C VAL A 659 -12.80 -36.95 42.21
N ASN A 660 -13.91 -36.44 41.66
CA ASN A 660 -15.24 -36.83 42.06
C ASN A 660 -16.08 -37.49 40.93
N PHE A 661 -15.52 -37.66 39.74
CA PHE A 661 -16.19 -38.40 38.68
C PHE A 661 -16.05 -39.90 38.88
N SER A 662 -17.12 -40.66 38.52
CA SER A 662 -17.21 -42.13 38.74
C SER A 662 -17.06 -42.95 37.48
N ALA A 663 -16.79 -42.34 36.32
CA ALA A 663 -16.59 -43.02 35.05
C ALA A 663 -15.58 -42.29 34.16
N TRP A 664 -14.76 -43.10 33.47
CA TRP A 664 -13.91 -42.58 32.38
C TRP A 664 -14.76 -42.41 31.12
N LEU A 665 -14.50 -41.31 30.36
CA LEU A 665 -15.08 -41.04 29.06
C LEU A 665 -13.97 -40.99 28.03
N ASP A 666 -14.14 -41.66 26.90
CA ASP A 666 -13.17 -41.63 25.81
C ASP A 666 -12.85 -40.20 25.37
N ASN A 667 -11.56 -39.99 25.12
CA ASN A 667 -11.04 -38.66 24.70
C ASN A 667 -11.22 -37.52 25.73
N SER A 668 -11.58 -37.80 26.99
CA SER A 668 -11.74 -36.75 28.02
C SER A 668 -10.44 -36.46 28.78
N THR A 669 -9.58 -37.46 28.97
CA THR A 669 -8.36 -37.45 29.78
C THR A 669 -7.14 -37.93 29.01
N ASN A 670 -7.06 -37.75 27.69
CA ASN A 670 -5.93 -38.18 26.88
C ASN A 670 -4.62 -37.66 27.45
N ASN A 671 -3.68 -38.56 27.80
CA ASN A 671 -2.34 -38.27 28.35
C ASN A 671 -2.37 -37.25 29.51
N TRP A 672 -3.47 -37.19 30.31
CA TRP A 672 -3.64 -36.15 31.31
C TRP A 672 -2.65 -36.23 32.48
N VAL A 673 -2.10 -37.43 32.75
CA VAL A 673 -1.09 -37.68 33.78
C VAL A 673 0.22 -38.27 33.19
N ALA A 674 0.46 -38.14 31.89
CA ALA A 674 1.68 -38.57 31.25
C ALA A 674 2.92 -37.87 31.84
N GLY A 675 3.89 -38.57 32.39
CA GLY A 675 5.13 -38.04 32.96
C GLY A 675 4.96 -37.34 34.32
N VAL A 676 3.97 -37.74 35.12
CA VAL A 676 3.87 -37.40 36.57
C VAL A 676 4.82 -38.26 37.41
N SER A 677 4.89 -38.05 38.74
CA SER A 677 5.69 -38.87 39.65
C SER A 677 5.35 -40.36 39.52
N SER A 678 6.34 -41.24 39.63
CA SER A 678 6.20 -42.70 39.59
C SER A 678 5.41 -43.27 40.78
N THR A 679 5.26 -42.51 41.88
CA THR A 679 4.53 -42.89 43.09
C THR A 679 3.64 -41.74 43.54
N GLY A 680 2.46 -42.04 44.07
CA GLY A 680 1.52 -41.02 44.55
C GLY A 680 0.21 -41.63 45.05
N VAL A 681 -0.74 -40.74 45.40
CA VAL A 681 -2.08 -41.10 45.90
C VAL A 681 -3.13 -40.56 44.90
N PHE A 682 -3.99 -41.47 44.43
CA PHE A 682 -5.15 -41.14 43.60
C PHE A 682 -6.43 -41.37 44.41
N ASN A 683 -7.09 -40.26 44.78
CA ASN A 683 -8.31 -40.31 45.57
C ASN A 683 -9.54 -40.13 44.66
N ALA A 684 -10.44 -41.13 44.64
CA ALA A 684 -11.57 -41.15 43.74
C ALA A 684 -12.78 -41.89 44.35
N PRO A 685 -14.01 -41.71 43.80
CA PRO A 685 -15.17 -42.53 44.16
C PRO A 685 -14.88 -44.00 43.95
N SER A 686 -15.43 -44.86 44.84
CA SER A 686 -15.21 -46.32 44.83
C SER A 686 -15.70 -47.04 43.57
N ASP A 687 -16.59 -46.42 42.82
CA ASP A 687 -17.17 -46.92 41.58
C ASP A 687 -16.37 -46.51 40.31
N LEU A 688 -15.33 -45.65 40.43
CA LEU A 688 -14.46 -45.35 39.30
C LEU A 688 -13.63 -46.59 38.91
N PRO A 689 -13.65 -47.05 37.65
CA PRO A 689 -12.86 -48.21 37.22
C PRO A 689 -11.33 -47.95 37.40
N ASN A 690 -10.64 -48.92 38.04
CA ASN A 690 -9.19 -48.83 38.30
C ASN A 690 -8.39 -49.22 37.04
N ILE A 691 -8.33 -48.27 36.07
CA ILE A 691 -7.57 -48.40 34.82
C ILE A 691 -6.25 -47.59 34.97
N PHE A 692 -5.10 -48.26 34.84
CA PHE A 692 -3.79 -47.66 34.95
C PHE A 692 -3.21 -47.33 33.58
N SER A 693 -3.02 -46.03 33.28
CA SER A 693 -2.41 -45.54 32.04
C SER A 693 -2.11 -44.04 32.14
N ASP A 694 -1.40 -43.49 31.19
CA ASP A 694 -1.21 -42.01 31.05
C ASP A 694 -2.53 -41.24 30.88
N SER A 695 -3.62 -41.91 30.47
CA SER A 695 -4.93 -41.32 30.23
C SER A 695 -5.94 -41.63 31.36
N ASN A 696 -5.56 -42.33 32.40
CA ASN A 696 -6.43 -42.71 33.50
C ASN A 696 -5.73 -42.51 34.87
N ILE A 697 -5.54 -43.55 35.66
CA ILE A 697 -4.82 -43.53 36.92
C ILE A 697 -3.32 -43.72 36.64
N PRO A 698 -2.39 -42.91 37.18
CA PRO A 698 -0.97 -43.10 36.95
C PRO A 698 -0.50 -44.49 37.40
N THR A 699 0.32 -45.18 36.60
CA THR A 699 0.87 -46.49 36.93
C THR A 699 1.75 -46.40 38.20
N GLY A 700 1.53 -47.29 39.18
CA GLY A 700 2.26 -47.33 40.45
C GLY A 700 1.71 -46.45 41.58
N TRP A 701 0.57 -45.74 41.34
CA TRP A 701 -0.06 -44.95 42.38
C TRP A 701 -1.01 -45.79 43.25
N ILE A 702 -1.15 -45.34 44.51
CA ILE A 702 -2.08 -45.96 45.48
C ILE A 702 -3.45 -45.29 45.32
N ILE A 703 -4.51 -46.12 45.20
CA ILE A 703 -5.86 -45.65 45.13
C ILE A 703 -6.46 -45.58 46.55
N THR A 704 -7.10 -44.44 46.85
CA THR A 704 -7.89 -44.27 48.09
C THR A 704 -9.30 -43.82 47.68
N ASN A 705 -10.30 -44.23 48.49
CA ASN A 705 -11.71 -43.88 48.21
C ASN A 705 -12.07 -42.57 48.92
N ASN A 706 -12.92 -41.78 48.22
CA ASN A 706 -13.48 -40.52 48.76
C ASN A 706 -14.46 -40.77 49.91
#